data_fc4a20ee077344aea45bdb1bbcb0c7f9
#
_entry.id   fc4a20ee077344aea45bdb1bbcb0c7f9
#
_cell.length_a   1.000
_cell.length_b   1.000
_cell.length_c   1.000
_cell.angle_alpha   90.00
_cell.angle_beta   90.00
_cell.angle_gamma   90.00
#
_symmetry.space_group_name_H-M   'P 1'
#
loop_
_entity.id
_entity.type
_entity.pdbx_description
1 polymer ?
#
loop_
_entity_poly.entity_id
_entity_poly.type
_entity_poly.pdbx_seq_one_letter_code
_entity_poly.pdbx_strand_id
1 'polypeptide(L)'
;MSLTQLRKALPAVALCLISFSLQAQVVDLTPAQYDQLKLSGTLPAQYHVSYPAQAPVTAPLSKDPKRHIGVPKGGGVNGDCNCWVEPDATYTLAMQPNDDLSSGQIIIPFQFNLYGDLYNTLYINNNGNISFQSPYGTFSATPFPNNQFIMVAPFWADVDTRGDDGLGLNGGQVLYKATATALYVNWVDVGYFASQTDKKNSFQLIITDGTDPVIGVGKNVSFCYLGMEWTTGAASGGINGFGGTPAVVGANRGNAVDYIQFGTFDQPGSLYDGPFGNPDGVDWLDNQNFVFTTSVSTQNIPPIASSTFLCDTVRVCTGELVDIEMNFLAPEQGQTIVASSSAPSLSNYAEVLNTSGSTSVIVQGQFTPTIAEQGFHTISFTATDNGTPPLTTTIDIVVDVYFTTLTPPVITGDTVACAGQGVVLSVPDGFDTYDWSNGFNGSTVLVGPGTYNVDVTAGYCSFGSNTVTVTEIPAPQPAITGVLFNCGGQPSLLGVNGTFDSYAWSTGATGPTTTVGTGTYTVTVTDAAGCSGTSAAVNVLSAPDPSAFFTGNPDGSVFPGTTVIYTDGSTGNGATITTWSWSVGGTVFGSGTTFTYTFPEPGLYDVVLTVTTADGCTDTYTYTQVVRPTEISIPNVFSPNGDGLNDVLEFPGVQYYANAQLSVFNRWGQEIYTNGNYKNTWNARDVPDGTYFFVLKVDGKEYTGAVTLLR
;
A
#
# COMPACT_ATOMS: atom_id res chain seq x y z
N MET A 1 -84.13 -48.48 14.54
CA MET A 1 -85.30 -47.99 15.32
C MET A 1 -85.28 -46.48 15.10
N SER A 2 -86.11 -45.96 14.13
CA SER A 2 -87.51 -45.63 14.19
C SER A 2 -87.80 -44.62 15.27
N LEU A 3 -88.14 -43.44 14.93
CA LEU A 3 -89.45 -42.81 14.75
C LEU A 3 -89.32 -41.30 14.98
N THR A 4 -89.63 -40.45 14.05
CA THR A 4 -91.01 -39.97 13.64
C THR A 4 -91.67 -38.99 14.61
N GLN A 5 -91.98 -37.85 14.03
CA GLN A 5 -93.07 -36.93 14.36
C GLN A 5 -92.93 -35.98 15.58
N LEU A 6 -92.75 -34.64 15.26
CA LEU A 6 -93.90 -33.75 15.58
C LEU A 6 -93.79 -32.45 14.75
N ARG A 7 -94.71 -32.28 13.84
CA ARG A 7 -95.11 -30.98 13.25
C ARG A 7 -95.89 -30.21 14.27
N LYS A 8 -95.51 -28.96 14.52
CA LYS A 8 -96.47 -27.89 14.82
C LYS A 8 -95.97 -26.55 14.32
N ALA A 9 -96.80 -25.84 13.62
CA ALA A 9 -96.69 -24.59 12.96
C ALA A 9 -96.37 -23.42 13.95
N LEU A 10 -95.59 -22.49 13.48
CA LEU A 10 -95.53 -21.09 13.95
C LEU A 10 -95.14 -20.18 12.80
N PRO A 11 -95.44 -18.89 12.84
CA PRO A 11 -95.70 -18.08 11.64
C PRO A 11 -94.48 -17.48 10.96
N ALA A 12 -94.62 -17.11 9.72
CA ALA A 12 -93.65 -16.38 8.91
C ALA A 12 -93.30 -15.05 9.54
N VAL A 13 -92.10 -14.97 10.11
CA VAL A 13 -91.39 -13.70 10.38
C VAL A 13 -90.50 -13.39 9.15
N ALA A 14 -90.87 -12.32 8.43
CA ALA A 14 -90.14 -11.80 7.32
C ALA A 14 -88.71 -11.45 7.83
N LEU A 15 -87.70 -12.26 7.47
CA LEU A 15 -86.28 -11.94 7.69
C LEU A 15 -85.85 -10.87 6.69
N CYS A 16 -85.89 -9.61 7.12
CA CYS A 16 -85.31 -8.52 6.39
C CYS A 16 -83.74 -8.76 6.41
N LEU A 17 -83.20 -9.31 5.31
CA LEU A 17 -81.77 -9.40 5.05
C LEU A 17 -81.27 -7.96 4.86
N ILE A 18 -80.87 -7.34 5.95
CA ILE A 18 -80.00 -6.18 5.87
C ILE A 18 -78.63 -6.72 5.47
N SER A 19 -78.29 -6.61 4.18
CA SER A 19 -76.96 -6.76 3.66
C SER A 19 -76.13 -5.62 4.23
N PHE A 20 -75.43 -5.85 5.38
CA PHE A 20 -74.32 -5.05 5.75
C PHE A 20 -73.23 -5.31 4.71
N SER A 21 -73.06 -4.40 3.76
CA SER A 21 -71.80 -4.26 3.05
C SER A 21 -70.73 -3.88 4.13
N LEU A 22 -69.97 -4.84 4.60
CA LEU A 22 -68.73 -4.52 5.26
C LEU A 22 -67.85 -3.83 4.19
N GLN A 23 -67.95 -2.50 4.11
CA GLN A 23 -66.85 -1.75 3.51
C GLN A 23 -65.60 -2.08 4.37
N ALA A 24 -64.61 -2.70 3.77
CA ALA A 24 -63.34 -2.90 4.46
C ALA A 24 -62.85 -1.53 4.90
N GLN A 25 -62.63 -1.38 6.21
CA GLN A 25 -62.17 -0.14 6.77
C GLN A 25 -60.74 0.08 6.30
N VAL A 26 -60.44 1.19 5.61
CA VAL A 26 -59.08 1.58 5.24
C VAL A 26 -58.31 1.83 6.53
N VAL A 27 -57.20 1.19 6.69
CA VAL A 27 -56.35 1.29 7.87
C VAL A 27 -55.26 2.31 7.57
N ASP A 28 -55.15 3.40 8.35
CA ASP A 28 -54.06 4.33 8.26
C ASP A 28 -52.79 3.75 8.98
N LEU A 29 -51.71 3.63 8.26
CA LEU A 29 -50.44 3.08 8.73
C LEU A 29 -49.37 4.18 8.71
N THR A 30 -48.54 4.17 9.73
CA THR A 30 -47.25 4.87 9.66
C THR A 30 -46.26 4.06 8.79
N PRO A 31 -45.23 4.66 8.19
CA PRO A 31 -44.22 3.93 7.41
C PRO A 31 -43.63 2.74 8.15
N ALA A 32 -43.28 2.89 9.44
CA ALA A 32 -42.73 1.81 10.24
C ALA A 32 -43.73 0.64 10.48
N GLN A 33 -45.00 0.94 10.69
CA GLN A 33 -46.05 -0.08 10.81
C GLN A 33 -46.27 -0.81 9.47
N TYR A 34 -46.24 -0.06 8.39
CA TYR A 34 -46.32 -0.61 7.04
C TYR A 34 -45.17 -1.59 6.76
N ASP A 35 -43.93 -1.19 7.03
CA ASP A 35 -42.75 -2.02 6.83
C ASP A 35 -42.81 -3.33 7.65
N GLN A 36 -43.24 -3.25 8.91
CA GLN A 36 -43.42 -4.45 9.76
C GLN A 36 -44.49 -5.40 9.21
N LEU A 37 -45.65 -4.86 8.78
CA LEU A 37 -46.73 -5.65 8.24
C LEU A 37 -46.37 -6.23 6.86
N LYS A 38 -45.70 -5.47 6.02
CA LYS A 38 -45.20 -5.91 4.71
C LYS A 38 -44.19 -7.07 4.89
N LEU A 39 -43.23 -6.93 5.77
CA LEU A 39 -42.23 -7.96 6.05
C LEU A 39 -42.84 -9.25 6.63
N SER A 40 -43.93 -9.14 7.42
CA SER A 40 -44.61 -10.29 7.99
C SER A 40 -45.67 -10.91 7.02
N GLY A 41 -45.91 -10.30 5.86
CA GLY A 41 -46.91 -10.72 4.92
C GLY A 41 -48.35 -10.55 5.41
N THR A 42 -48.61 -9.63 6.35
CA THR A 42 -49.91 -9.42 7.03
C THR A 42 -50.52 -8.05 6.75
N LEU A 43 -50.18 -7.43 5.62
CA LEU A 43 -50.78 -6.16 5.21
C LEU A 43 -52.32 -6.28 5.10
N PRO A 44 -53.09 -5.28 5.62
CA PRO A 44 -54.56 -5.24 5.43
C PRO A 44 -54.90 -5.14 3.96
N ALA A 45 -56.12 -5.64 3.58
CA ALA A 45 -56.59 -5.59 2.20
C ALA A 45 -56.77 -4.14 1.67
N GLN A 46 -57.03 -3.18 2.58
CA GLN A 46 -57.08 -1.76 2.27
C GLN A 46 -56.35 -0.97 3.37
N TYR A 47 -55.37 -0.21 2.96
CA TYR A 47 -54.60 0.63 3.85
C TYR A 47 -54.17 1.93 3.15
N HIS A 48 -53.81 2.93 3.94
CA HIS A 48 -53.19 4.16 3.51
C HIS A 48 -51.93 4.43 4.34
N VAL A 49 -50.82 4.73 3.68
CA VAL A 49 -49.57 5.08 4.31
C VAL A 49 -49.30 6.55 4.12
N SER A 50 -49.16 7.30 5.24
CA SER A 50 -48.83 8.73 5.20
C SER A 50 -47.33 8.90 5.27
N TYR A 51 -46.69 9.21 4.15
CA TYR A 51 -45.29 9.60 4.13
C TYR A 51 -45.14 11.09 4.39
N PRO A 52 -44.12 11.55 5.19
CA PRO A 52 -43.86 12.95 5.37
C PRO A 52 -43.48 13.61 4.04
N ALA A 53 -44.07 14.77 3.77
CA ALA A 53 -43.73 15.53 2.56
C ALA A 53 -42.28 15.98 2.62
N GLN A 54 -41.45 15.53 1.70
CA GLN A 54 -40.09 16.04 1.50
C GLN A 54 -40.11 17.23 0.54
N ALA A 55 -39.21 18.20 0.76
CA ALA A 55 -39.06 19.28 -0.18
C ALA A 55 -38.57 18.74 -1.53
N PRO A 56 -39.14 19.23 -2.67
CA PRO A 56 -38.64 18.83 -3.97
C PRO A 56 -37.13 19.13 -4.05
N VAL A 57 -36.32 18.15 -4.39
CA VAL A 57 -34.91 18.38 -4.69
C VAL A 57 -34.84 19.07 -6.04
N THR A 58 -34.56 20.37 -6.04
CA THR A 58 -34.45 21.21 -7.25
C THR A 58 -33.02 21.31 -7.78
N ALA A 59 -32.07 20.60 -7.16
CA ALA A 59 -30.70 20.59 -7.62
C ALA A 59 -30.52 19.62 -8.80
N PRO A 60 -29.71 19.95 -9.82
CA PRO A 60 -29.26 18.99 -10.78
C PRO A 60 -28.56 17.86 -10.00
N LEU A 61 -28.90 16.61 -10.28
CA LEU A 61 -28.31 15.43 -9.66
C LEU A 61 -26.80 15.61 -9.67
N SER A 62 -26.20 15.76 -8.50
CA SER A 62 -24.74 15.79 -8.33
C SER A 62 -24.22 14.50 -8.94
N LYS A 63 -23.28 14.60 -9.88
CA LYS A 63 -22.58 13.41 -10.39
C LYS A 63 -21.91 12.77 -9.19
N ASP A 64 -22.45 11.65 -8.71
CA ASP A 64 -21.78 10.82 -7.71
C ASP A 64 -20.44 10.39 -8.32
N PRO A 65 -19.29 10.73 -7.73
CA PRO A 65 -18.00 10.27 -8.24
C PRO A 65 -17.82 8.74 -8.15
N LYS A 66 -18.74 8.05 -7.45
CA LYS A 66 -18.82 6.59 -7.42
C LYS A 66 -19.81 6.00 -8.44
N ARG A 67 -20.48 6.84 -9.22
CA ARG A 67 -21.23 6.33 -10.37
C ARG A 67 -20.22 5.55 -11.21
N HIS A 68 -20.32 4.25 -11.16
CA HIS A 68 -19.65 3.38 -12.12
C HIS A 68 -20.23 3.72 -13.49
N ILE A 69 -19.58 4.69 -14.15
CA ILE A 69 -19.57 4.69 -15.60
C ILE A 69 -18.81 3.41 -15.88
N GLY A 70 -19.54 2.33 -16.14
CA GLY A 70 -18.96 1.04 -16.43
C GLY A 70 -17.89 1.26 -17.47
N VAL A 71 -16.64 1.00 -17.09
CA VAL A 71 -15.59 0.85 -18.08
C VAL A 71 -16.04 -0.36 -18.90
N PRO A 72 -16.29 -0.22 -20.20
CA PRO A 72 -16.62 -1.37 -21.04
C PRO A 72 -15.55 -2.44 -20.77
N LYS A 73 -15.98 -3.67 -20.48
CA LYS A 73 -15.07 -4.80 -20.41
C LYS A 73 -14.56 -5.04 -21.83
N GLY A 74 -13.42 -4.40 -22.16
CA GLY A 74 -12.80 -4.47 -23.48
C GLY A 74 -12.27 -3.11 -23.87
N GLY A 75 -10.93 -2.98 -23.97
CA GLY A 75 -10.12 -1.80 -24.16
C GLY A 75 -10.76 -0.60 -24.83
N GLY A 76 -10.61 0.52 -24.18
CA GLY A 76 -10.47 1.83 -24.81
C GLY A 76 -11.62 2.37 -25.63
N VAL A 77 -12.83 2.40 -25.12
CA VAL A 77 -13.91 3.15 -25.75
C VAL A 77 -14.29 4.35 -24.90
N ASN A 78 -13.76 5.51 -25.26
CA ASN A 78 -14.34 6.79 -24.85
C ASN A 78 -15.66 6.97 -25.62
N GLY A 79 -16.74 6.34 -25.14
CA GLY A 79 -18.03 6.40 -25.84
C GLY A 79 -18.92 7.50 -25.28
N ASP A 80 -19.25 8.49 -26.09
CA ASP A 80 -20.48 9.29 -25.95
C ASP A 80 -21.73 8.47 -26.27
N CYS A 81 -21.66 7.16 -26.26
CA CYS A 81 -22.74 6.24 -26.57
C CYS A 81 -23.45 5.81 -25.30
N ASN A 82 -24.11 6.72 -24.69
CA ASN A 82 -24.98 6.45 -23.57
C ASN A 82 -26.43 6.45 -24.06
N CYS A 83 -27.13 5.34 -23.92
CA CYS A 83 -28.58 5.29 -24.15
C CYS A 83 -29.33 6.17 -23.14
N TRP A 84 -28.67 6.60 -22.10
CA TRP A 84 -29.26 7.36 -21.01
C TRP A 84 -29.50 8.82 -21.38
N VAL A 85 -30.76 9.23 -21.31
CA VAL A 85 -31.14 10.63 -21.40
C VAL A 85 -31.13 11.24 -19.99
N GLU A 86 -30.17 12.12 -19.72
CA GLU A 86 -30.06 12.75 -18.42
C GLU A 86 -31.26 13.60 -18.09
N PRO A 87 -31.88 13.48 -16.90
CA PRO A 87 -32.94 14.35 -16.44
C PRO A 87 -32.46 15.81 -16.37
N ASP A 88 -33.17 16.68 -17.06
CA ASP A 88 -32.95 18.13 -17.04
C ASP A 88 -34.07 18.87 -16.26
N ALA A 89 -34.00 20.21 -16.22
CA ALA A 89 -34.97 21.02 -15.52
C ALA A 89 -36.42 20.91 -16.04
N THR A 90 -36.66 20.21 -17.15
CA THR A 90 -37.99 19.94 -17.70
C THR A 90 -38.63 18.68 -17.19
N TYR A 91 -37.89 17.85 -16.45
CA TYR A 91 -38.42 16.65 -15.79
C TYR A 91 -39.23 17.03 -14.55
N THR A 92 -40.19 16.22 -14.24
CA THR A 92 -41.09 16.35 -13.07
C THR A 92 -40.90 15.14 -12.17
N LEU A 93 -40.94 15.34 -10.86
CA LEU A 93 -41.00 14.24 -9.91
C LEU A 93 -42.29 13.45 -10.07
N ALA A 94 -42.21 12.15 -10.34
CA ALA A 94 -43.37 11.29 -10.58
C ALA A 94 -44.20 11.10 -9.31
N MET A 95 -43.55 10.97 -8.17
CA MET A 95 -44.16 10.77 -6.86
C MET A 95 -43.17 11.18 -5.74
N GLN A 96 -43.70 11.51 -4.57
CA GLN A 96 -42.86 11.69 -3.39
C GLN A 96 -42.17 10.38 -3.01
N PRO A 97 -41.01 10.43 -2.34
CA PRO A 97 -40.31 9.24 -1.87
C PRO A 97 -41.24 8.32 -1.08
N ASN A 98 -41.28 7.08 -1.50
CA ASN A 98 -42.16 6.06 -0.94
C ASN A 98 -41.60 4.64 -1.22
N ASP A 99 -42.33 3.64 -0.79
CA ASP A 99 -42.03 2.24 -1.06
C ASP A 99 -42.85 1.70 -2.24
N ASP A 100 -44.16 1.56 -2.11
CA ASP A 100 -45.03 0.87 -3.10
C ASP A 100 -46.08 1.78 -3.75
N LEU A 101 -45.94 3.08 -3.70
CA LEU A 101 -46.93 3.97 -4.29
C LEU A 101 -46.72 4.12 -5.82
N SER A 102 -47.73 4.66 -6.43
CA SER A 102 -47.74 5.01 -7.84
C SER A 102 -48.00 6.51 -8.01
N SER A 103 -47.64 7.05 -9.17
CA SER A 103 -48.06 8.40 -9.56
C SER A 103 -49.56 8.54 -9.63
N GLY A 104 -50.09 9.75 -9.68
CA GLY A 104 -51.41 10.00 -10.23
C GLY A 104 -51.47 9.52 -11.70
N GLN A 105 -52.68 9.43 -12.26
CA GLN A 105 -52.81 9.13 -13.66
C GLN A 105 -52.13 10.20 -14.53
N ILE A 106 -51.23 9.77 -15.37
CA ILE A 106 -50.48 10.64 -16.29
C ILE A 106 -51.16 10.53 -17.68
N ILE A 107 -51.45 11.70 -18.28
CA ILE A 107 -51.90 11.80 -19.65
C ILE A 107 -50.72 12.08 -20.55
N ILE A 108 -50.46 11.21 -21.52
CA ILE A 108 -49.43 11.40 -22.54
C ILE A 108 -50.04 12.00 -23.82
N PRO A 109 -49.29 12.92 -24.53
CA PRO A 109 -49.84 13.60 -25.72
C PRO A 109 -49.98 12.72 -26.96
N PHE A 110 -49.55 11.47 -26.91
CA PHE A 110 -49.57 10.53 -28.02
C PHE A 110 -50.31 9.23 -27.65
N GLN A 111 -50.46 8.33 -28.60
CA GLN A 111 -51.00 7.01 -28.39
C GLN A 111 -49.88 5.99 -28.31
N PHE A 112 -49.70 5.35 -27.18
CA PHE A 112 -48.79 4.23 -27.04
C PHE A 112 -49.48 2.93 -27.42
N ASN A 113 -48.86 2.13 -28.27
CA ASN A 113 -49.40 0.86 -28.73
C ASN A 113 -48.72 -0.31 -27.97
N LEU A 114 -49.52 -1.01 -27.12
CA LEU A 114 -49.07 -2.22 -26.43
C LEU A 114 -49.80 -3.42 -27.03
N TYR A 115 -49.15 -4.11 -27.95
CA TYR A 115 -49.68 -5.30 -28.64
C TYR A 115 -51.10 -5.10 -29.26
N GLY A 116 -51.30 -3.95 -29.90
CA GLY A 116 -52.57 -3.58 -30.55
C GLY A 116 -53.53 -2.79 -29.67
N ASP A 117 -53.37 -2.74 -28.37
CA ASP A 117 -54.12 -1.86 -27.47
C ASP A 117 -53.49 -0.48 -27.41
N LEU A 118 -54.28 0.57 -27.55
CA LEU A 118 -53.82 1.97 -27.60
C LEU A 118 -54.11 2.66 -26.27
N TYR A 119 -53.07 3.23 -25.68
CA TYR A 119 -53.11 3.94 -24.39
C TYR A 119 -52.61 5.37 -24.54
N ASN A 120 -53.32 6.33 -23.97
CA ASN A 120 -52.88 7.71 -23.79
C ASN A 120 -52.86 8.14 -22.32
N THR A 121 -53.07 7.18 -21.40
CA THR A 121 -52.98 7.37 -19.96
C THR A 121 -52.26 6.20 -19.33
N LEU A 122 -51.49 6.48 -18.29
CA LEU A 122 -50.72 5.47 -17.58
C LEU A 122 -50.46 5.89 -16.13
N TYR A 123 -49.87 5.00 -15.36
CA TYR A 123 -49.32 5.23 -14.01
C TYR A 123 -47.86 4.83 -14.02
N ILE A 124 -47.03 5.64 -13.36
CA ILE A 124 -45.63 5.30 -13.05
C ILE A 124 -45.63 4.71 -11.66
N ASN A 125 -45.15 3.50 -11.52
CA ASN A 125 -45.09 2.76 -10.25
C ASN A 125 -43.69 2.83 -9.67
N ASN A 126 -43.58 3.05 -8.33
CA ASN A 126 -42.28 3.10 -7.64
C ASN A 126 -41.45 1.86 -7.95
N ASN A 127 -42.06 0.71 -8.00
CA ASN A 127 -41.46 -0.60 -8.19
C ASN A 127 -40.98 -0.88 -9.63
N GLY A 128 -40.46 0.15 -10.31
CA GLY A 128 -39.70 0.01 -11.55
C GLY A 128 -40.48 -0.39 -12.77
N ASN A 129 -41.75 0.07 -12.92
CA ASN A 129 -42.57 -0.20 -14.09
C ASN A 129 -43.58 0.92 -14.34
N ILE A 130 -44.18 0.94 -15.53
CA ILE A 130 -45.39 1.70 -15.83
C ILE A 130 -46.57 0.73 -16.07
N SER A 131 -47.76 1.14 -15.67
CA SER A 131 -48.99 0.38 -15.88
C SER A 131 -50.05 1.21 -16.54
N PHE A 132 -51.01 0.53 -17.21
CA PHE A 132 -52.01 1.23 -18.00
C PHE A 132 -53.39 1.09 -17.39
N GLN A 133 -54.23 0.86 -17.04
CA GLN A 133 -55.58 0.76 -16.47
C GLN A 133 -55.65 1.05 -14.98
N SER A 134 -54.65 0.58 -14.22
CA SER A 134 -54.62 0.72 -12.76
C SER A 134 -53.17 0.89 -12.27
N PRO A 135 -52.95 1.60 -11.14
CA PRO A 135 -51.67 1.60 -10.49
C PRO A 135 -51.34 0.24 -9.84
N TYR A 136 -50.08 -0.16 -9.84
CA TYR A 136 -49.63 -1.43 -9.24
C TYR A 136 -48.55 -1.19 -8.19
N GLY A 137 -48.94 -1.36 -6.93
CA GLY A 137 -47.98 -1.34 -5.79
C GLY A 137 -47.42 -2.74 -5.48
N THR A 138 -47.46 -3.68 -6.42
CA THR A 138 -46.94 -5.02 -6.21
C THR A 138 -45.41 -5.01 -6.24
N PHE A 139 -44.81 -5.39 -5.13
CA PHE A 139 -43.36 -5.36 -4.91
C PHE A 139 -42.62 -6.66 -5.26
N SER A 140 -43.32 -7.80 -5.19
CA SER A 140 -42.76 -9.09 -5.63
C SER A 140 -43.14 -9.31 -7.10
N ALA A 141 -42.15 -9.31 -7.96
CA ALA A 141 -42.31 -9.49 -9.39
C ALA A 141 -42.86 -10.89 -9.73
N THR A 142 -43.66 -10.99 -10.79
CA THR A 142 -44.16 -12.24 -11.34
C THR A 142 -43.70 -12.35 -12.79
N PRO A 143 -43.04 -13.44 -13.18
CA PRO A 143 -42.60 -13.63 -14.56
C PRO A 143 -43.74 -13.49 -15.57
N PHE A 144 -43.42 -13.00 -16.76
CA PHE A 144 -44.32 -12.94 -17.90
C PHE A 144 -44.35 -14.28 -18.68
N PRO A 145 -45.44 -14.67 -19.33
CA PRO A 145 -46.71 -13.96 -19.39
C PRO A 145 -47.55 -14.15 -18.15
N ASN A 146 -48.33 -13.14 -17.81
CA ASN A 146 -49.37 -13.26 -16.80
C ASN A 146 -50.64 -12.51 -17.24
N ASN A 147 -51.78 -12.79 -16.59
CA ASN A 147 -53.07 -12.16 -16.90
C ASN A 147 -53.50 -11.12 -15.86
N GLN A 148 -52.60 -10.70 -14.99
CA GLN A 148 -52.91 -9.80 -13.89
C GLN A 148 -52.42 -8.36 -14.16
N PHE A 149 -51.30 -8.22 -14.90
CA PHE A 149 -50.61 -6.95 -15.02
C PHE A 149 -50.51 -6.53 -16.49
N ILE A 150 -50.97 -5.31 -16.80
CA ILE A 150 -50.80 -4.66 -18.11
C ILE A 150 -49.71 -3.61 -17.89
N MET A 151 -48.45 -3.91 -18.26
CA MET A 151 -47.30 -3.09 -17.88
C MET A 151 -46.15 -3.15 -18.88
N VAL A 152 -45.28 -2.13 -18.78
CA VAL A 152 -43.94 -2.14 -19.33
C VAL A 152 -42.97 -1.94 -18.15
N ALA A 153 -42.08 -2.89 -17.96
CA ALA A 153 -41.21 -3.00 -16.78
C ALA A 153 -39.75 -3.02 -17.19
N PRO A 154 -39.06 -1.88 -17.15
CA PRO A 154 -37.60 -1.87 -17.30
C PRO A 154 -36.91 -2.62 -16.17
N PHE A 155 -37.46 -2.61 -14.95
CA PHE A 155 -36.91 -3.36 -13.82
C PHE A 155 -37.97 -3.47 -12.70
N TRP A 156 -38.82 -4.45 -12.78
CA TRP A 156 -39.86 -4.65 -11.77
C TRP A 156 -39.31 -5.36 -10.55
N ALA A 157 -39.08 -4.60 -9.46
CA ALA A 157 -38.55 -5.06 -8.20
C ALA A 157 -39.09 -4.20 -7.05
N ASP A 158 -38.74 -4.55 -5.82
CA ASP A 158 -39.16 -3.89 -4.57
C ASP A 158 -38.35 -2.60 -4.32
N VAL A 159 -38.57 -1.56 -5.13
CA VAL A 159 -37.88 -0.25 -5.07
C VAL A 159 -38.36 0.56 -3.87
N ASP A 160 -37.46 1.08 -3.07
CA ASP A 160 -37.71 1.98 -1.95
C ASP A 160 -36.92 3.28 -2.09
N THR A 161 -37.63 4.37 -2.30
CA THR A 161 -37.03 5.71 -2.48
C THR A 161 -36.96 6.52 -1.19
N ARG A 162 -37.26 5.94 0.00
CA ARG A 162 -37.29 6.61 1.30
C ARG A 162 -35.93 6.71 1.98
N GLY A 163 -34.94 5.96 1.54
CA GLY A 163 -33.63 5.85 2.20
C GLY A 163 -32.89 7.18 2.27
N ASP A 164 -32.07 7.33 3.30
CA ASP A 164 -31.12 8.44 3.48
C ASP A 164 -29.70 7.84 3.51
N ASP A 165 -28.84 8.24 2.59
CA ASP A 165 -27.46 7.80 2.50
C ASP A 165 -26.50 8.59 3.40
N GLY A 166 -27.02 9.48 4.23
CA GLY A 166 -26.22 10.33 5.11
C GLY A 166 -25.50 11.48 4.40
N LEU A 167 -25.63 11.59 3.08
CA LEU A 167 -25.06 12.67 2.26
C LEU A 167 -26.12 13.74 1.89
N GLY A 168 -27.35 13.58 2.39
CA GLY A 168 -28.49 14.43 2.08
C GLY A 168 -29.12 14.16 0.72
N LEU A 169 -28.73 13.07 0.06
CA LEU A 169 -29.37 12.50 -1.10
C LEU A 169 -30.34 11.44 -0.58
N ASN A 170 -31.65 11.62 -0.86
CA ASN A 170 -32.67 10.65 -0.53
C ASN A 170 -32.41 9.33 -1.28
N GLY A 171 -33.02 8.23 -0.88
CA GLY A 171 -32.88 6.88 -1.48
C GLY A 171 -33.31 6.79 -2.93
N GLY A 172 -32.96 7.77 -3.73
CA GLY A 172 -33.23 7.89 -5.15
C GLY A 172 -34.55 8.62 -5.48
N GLN A 173 -34.79 8.82 -6.76
CA GLN A 173 -35.95 9.55 -7.27
C GLN A 173 -36.52 8.90 -8.53
N VAL A 174 -37.84 9.01 -8.72
CA VAL A 174 -38.50 8.66 -9.98
C VAL A 174 -38.93 9.94 -10.67
N LEU A 175 -38.30 10.22 -11.81
CA LEU A 175 -38.53 11.41 -12.61
C LEU A 175 -39.16 11.08 -13.95
N TYR A 176 -39.97 11.98 -14.50
CA TYR A 176 -40.53 11.77 -15.84
C TYR A 176 -40.59 13.08 -16.63
N LYS A 177 -40.62 12.92 -17.96
CA LYS A 177 -40.85 14.01 -18.94
C LYS A 177 -41.65 13.47 -20.10
N ALA A 178 -42.76 14.15 -20.46
CA ALA A 178 -43.56 13.84 -21.66
C ALA A 178 -43.31 14.90 -22.74
N THR A 179 -43.10 14.44 -23.97
CA THR A 179 -43.05 15.25 -25.18
C THR A 179 -44.27 14.94 -26.09
N ALA A 180 -44.36 15.55 -27.27
CA ALA A 180 -45.43 15.24 -28.20
C ALA A 180 -45.47 13.79 -28.68
N THR A 181 -44.33 13.09 -28.68
CA THR A 181 -44.11 11.77 -29.28
C THR A 181 -43.46 10.75 -28.36
N ALA A 182 -42.92 11.18 -27.17
CA ALA A 182 -42.23 10.31 -26.25
C ALA A 182 -42.52 10.61 -24.76
N LEU A 183 -42.46 9.59 -23.92
CA LEU A 183 -42.39 9.68 -22.47
C LEU A 183 -41.11 9.05 -22.00
N TYR A 184 -40.36 9.81 -21.16
CA TYR A 184 -39.16 9.39 -20.49
C TYR A 184 -39.48 9.17 -19.02
N VAL A 185 -39.05 8.07 -18.43
CA VAL A 185 -39.17 7.78 -16.99
C VAL A 185 -37.82 7.29 -16.49
N ASN A 186 -37.29 7.97 -15.51
CA ASN A 186 -35.98 7.64 -14.92
C ASN A 186 -36.16 7.26 -13.45
N TRP A 187 -35.73 6.08 -13.08
CA TRP A 187 -35.46 5.68 -11.71
C TRP A 187 -33.96 5.93 -11.46
N VAL A 188 -33.65 6.91 -10.63
CA VAL A 188 -32.28 7.40 -10.45
C VAL A 188 -31.81 7.08 -9.05
N ASP A 189 -30.72 6.34 -8.93
CA ASP A 189 -30.05 5.96 -7.69
C ASP A 189 -31.02 5.36 -6.64
N VAL A 190 -31.98 4.55 -7.10
CA VAL A 190 -33.02 4.00 -6.23
C VAL A 190 -32.52 2.83 -5.41
N GLY A 191 -32.87 2.86 -4.12
CA GLY A 191 -32.61 1.79 -3.17
C GLY A 191 -33.71 0.73 -3.16
N TYR A 192 -33.66 -0.18 -2.18
CA TYR A 192 -34.61 -1.32 -2.06
C TYR A 192 -35.25 -1.35 -0.66
N PHE A 193 -36.28 -2.18 -0.53
CA PHE A 193 -37.13 -2.27 0.64
C PHE A 193 -36.43 -2.21 1.97
N ALA A 194 -37.06 -1.55 2.94
CA ALA A 194 -36.60 -1.14 4.27
C ALA A 194 -35.59 0.03 4.23
N SER A 195 -35.76 0.94 3.28
CA SER A 195 -34.94 2.15 3.12
C SER A 195 -33.45 1.88 2.97
N GLN A 196 -33.10 0.77 2.32
CA GLN A 196 -31.71 0.40 2.09
C GLN A 196 -31.10 1.24 0.97
N THR A 197 -29.89 1.77 1.19
CA THR A 197 -29.16 2.64 0.24
C THR A 197 -27.70 2.24 0.05
N ASP A 198 -27.32 1.11 0.61
CA ASP A 198 -25.96 0.54 0.45
C ASP A 198 -25.67 0.07 -0.97
N LYS A 199 -26.75 -0.17 -1.75
CA LYS A 199 -26.75 -0.50 -3.17
C LYS A 199 -27.82 0.30 -3.87
N LYS A 200 -27.55 0.73 -5.09
CA LYS A 200 -28.45 1.59 -5.86
C LYS A 200 -28.56 1.15 -7.30
N ASN A 201 -29.75 1.32 -7.86
CA ASN A 201 -30.02 1.07 -9.27
C ASN A 201 -30.39 2.36 -10.00
N SER A 202 -29.87 2.53 -11.22
CA SER A 202 -30.28 3.61 -12.12
C SER A 202 -30.66 3.04 -13.47
N PHE A 203 -31.95 3.17 -13.82
CA PHE A 203 -32.53 2.66 -15.07
C PHE A 203 -33.61 3.60 -15.64
N GLN A 204 -33.77 3.55 -16.95
CA GLN A 204 -34.67 4.43 -17.69
C GLN A 204 -35.58 3.65 -18.60
N LEU A 205 -36.80 4.12 -18.70
CA LEU A 205 -37.76 3.72 -19.69
C LEU A 205 -38.07 4.88 -20.64
N ILE A 206 -38.02 4.63 -21.95
CA ILE A 206 -38.61 5.52 -22.96
C ILE A 206 -39.69 4.76 -23.70
N ILE A 207 -40.89 5.35 -23.77
CA ILE A 207 -41.94 4.87 -24.67
C ILE A 207 -42.31 5.97 -25.68
N THR A 208 -42.63 5.58 -26.92
CA THR A 208 -42.93 6.52 -28.01
C THR A 208 -44.16 6.08 -28.81
N ASP A 209 -44.62 6.93 -29.70
CA ASP A 209 -45.66 6.60 -30.70
C ASP A 209 -45.09 5.82 -31.91
N GLY A 210 -43.81 5.51 -31.93
CA GLY A 210 -43.10 4.86 -33.03
C GLY A 210 -42.57 5.83 -34.10
N THR A 211 -42.82 7.14 -33.98
CA THR A 211 -42.30 8.14 -34.94
C THR A 211 -41.11 8.93 -34.38
N ASP A 212 -40.89 8.87 -33.09
CA ASP A 212 -39.81 9.64 -32.43
C ASP A 212 -38.42 9.04 -32.76
N PRO A 213 -37.49 9.86 -33.24
CA PRO A 213 -36.15 9.35 -33.59
C PRO A 213 -35.27 9.00 -32.38
N VAL A 214 -35.65 9.37 -31.14
CA VAL A 214 -34.82 9.17 -29.93
C VAL A 214 -34.45 7.71 -29.70
N ILE A 215 -35.34 6.77 -30.05
CA ILE A 215 -35.08 5.33 -29.98
C ILE A 215 -35.16 4.63 -31.34
N GLY A 216 -35.19 5.42 -32.40
CA GLY A 216 -35.33 4.96 -33.78
C GLY A 216 -36.80 4.82 -34.27
N VAL A 217 -37.04 5.30 -35.48
CA VAL A 217 -38.36 5.24 -36.11
C VAL A 217 -38.80 3.78 -36.26
N GLY A 218 -40.07 3.48 -35.90
CA GLY A 218 -40.63 2.12 -35.89
C GLY A 218 -40.45 1.37 -34.59
N LYS A 219 -39.71 1.91 -33.65
CA LYS A 219 -39.55 1.40 -32.28
C LYS A 219 -40.41 2.21 -31.32
N ASN A 220 -40.97 1.57 -30.30
CA ASN A 220 -41.83 2.27 -29.36
C ASN A 220 -41.50 2.03 -27.88
N VAL A 221 -40.49 1.20 -27.54
CA VAL A 221 -40.00 0.97 -26.19
C VAL A 221 -38.46 0.92 -26.17
N SER A 222 -37.86 1.57 -25.19
CA SER A 222 -36.45 1.44 -24.87
C SER A 222 -36.25 1.31 -23.36
N PHE A 223 -35.41 0.36 -22.95
CA PHE A 223 -34.85 0.25 -21.60
C PHE A 223 -33.37 0.60 -21.65
N CYS A 224 -32.92 1.37 -20.70
CA CYS A 224 -31.54 1.77 -20.59
C CYS A 224 -31.10 1.68 -19.13
N TYR A 225 -29.87 1.16 -18.89
CA TYR A 225 -29.32 0.92 -17.55
C TYR A 225 -27.99 1.61 -17.41
N LEU A 226 -27.72 2.20 -16.23
CA LEU A 226 -26.39 2.73 -15.88
C LEU A 226 -25.65 1.79 -14.96
N GLY A 227 -26.10 1.65 -13.73
CA GLY A 227 -25.53 0.76 -12.73
C GLY A 227 -26.64 0.05 -11.99
N MET A 228 -26.53 -1.26 -11.86
CA MET A 228 -27.53 -2.14 -11.29
C MET A 228 -26.89 -3.00 -10.22
N GLU A 229 -27.10 -2.66 -8.94
CA GLU A 229 -26.38 -3.25 -7.82
C GLU A 229 -27.24 -4.19 -6.96
N TRP A 230 -28.56 -4.22 -7.14
CA TRP A 230 -29.47 -5.07 -6.36
C TRP A 230 -30.65 -5.55 -7.19
N THR A 231 -31.32 -6.64 -6.79
CA THR A 231 -32.45 -7.24 -7.49
C THR A 231 -33.70 -7.45 -6.62
N THR A 232 -33.56 -7.64 -5.31
CA THR A 232 -34.67 -8.12 -4.46
C THR A 232 -34.63 -7.44 -3.09
N GLY A 233 -35.78 -6.90 -2.65
CA GLY A 233 -35.97 -6.43 -1.28
C GLY A 233 -36.25 -7.55 -0.27
N ALA A 234 -36.13 -7.29 1.01
CA ALA A 234 -36.35 -8.28 2.07
C ALA A 234 -37.82 -8.77 2.14
N ALA A 235 -38.78 -7.91 1.77
CA ALA A 235 -40.22 -8.31 1.71
C ALA A 235 -40.51 -9.33 0.61
N SER A 236 -39.66 -9.37 -0.42
CA SER A 236 -39.73 -10.39 -1.50
C SER A 236 -38.78 -11.58 -1.23
N GLY A 237 -38.31 -11.74 0.01
CA GLY A 237 -37.44 -12.84 0.44
C GLY A 237 -35.95 -12.61 0.15
N GLY A 238 -35.53 -11.39 -0.22
CA GLY A 238 -34.14 -11.04 -0.47
C GLY A 238 -33.33 -10.88 0.81
N ILE A 239 -32.01 -11.05 0.69
CA ILE A 239 -31.02 -10.80 1.72
C ILE A 239 -29.94 -9.89 1.12
N ASN A 240 -29.75 -8.70 1.69
CA ASN A 240 -28.74 -7.74 1.20
C ASN A 240 -28.91 -7.38 -0.29
N GLY A 241 -30.13 -7.32 -0.77
CA GLY A 241 -30.44 -6.96 -2.16
C GLY A 241 -30.52 -8.13 -3.15
N PHE A 242 -30.35 -9.38 -2.73
CA PHE A 242 -30.26 -10.56 -3.62
C PHE A 242 -31.06 -11.76 -3.13
N GLY A 243 -31.32 -12.73 -4.02
CA GLY A 243 -32.09 -13.92 -3.73
C GLY A 243 -33.59 -13.66 -3.70
N GLY A 244 -34.38 -14.56 -3.12
CA GLY A 244 -35.84 -14.43 -3.03
C GLY A 244 -36.52 -14.40 -4.40
N THR A 245 -37.44 -13.43 -4.61
CA THR A 245 -38.13 -13.20 -5.89
C THR A 245 -37.38 -12.10 -6.66
N PRO A 246 -36.62 -12.46 -7.71
CA PRO A 246 -35.76 -11.49 -8.42
C PRO A 246 -36.58 -10.56 -9.33
N ALA A 247 -35.94 -9.47 -9.75
CA ALA A 247 -36.52 -8.50 -10.67
C ALA A 247 -36.89 -9.11 -12.02
N VAL A 248 -37.95 -8.63 -12.62
CA VAL A 248 -38.41 -9.01 -13.96
C VAL A 248 -38.30 -7.84 -14.92
N VAL A 249 -37.75 -8.09 -16.11
CA VAL A 249 -37.55 -7.10 -17.18
C VAL A 249 -38.35 -7.52 -18.39
N GLY A 250 -39.25 -6.64 -18.88
CA GLY A 250 -40.06 -6.94 -20.07
C GLY A 250 -41.31 -6.07 -20.24
N ALA A 251 -42.22 -6.52 -21.08
CA ALA A 251 -43.53 -5.91 -21.33
C ALA A 251 -44.61 -6.99 -21.42
N ASN A 252 -45.79 -6.75 -20.85
CA ASN A 252 -46.87 -7.70 -20.76
C ASN A 252 -48.21 -7.03 -21.04
N ARG A 253 -49.02 -7.60 -21.99
CA ARG A 253 -50.37 -7.13 -22.31
C ARG A 253 -51.42 -7.50 -21.26
N GLY A 254 -51.11 -8.44 -20.36
CA GLY A 254 -52.07 -8.93 -19.36
C GLY A 254 -53.09 -9.94 -19.88
N ASN A 255 -52.85 -10.58 -21.01
CA ASN A 255 -53.70 -11.60 -21.60
C ASN A 255 -53.08 -13.02 -21.56
N ALA A 256 -51.99 -13.18 -20.88
CA ALA A 256 -51.20 -14.42 -20.78
C ALA A 256 -50.69 -14.96 -22.13
N VAL A 257 -50.64 -14.14 -23.17
CA VAL A 257 -50.20 -14.50 -24.52
C VAL A 257 -49.18 -13.53 -25.07
N ASP A 258 -49.53 -12.24 -25.08
CA ASP A 258 -48.69 -11.21 -25.70
C ASP A 258 -47.77 -10.60 -24.66
N TYR A 259 -46.48 -10.91 -24.76
CA TYR A 259 -45.45 -10.41 -23.86
C TYR A 259 -44.06 -10.48 -24.49
N ILE A 260 -43.12 -9.81 -23.85
CA ILE A 260 -41.68 -10.02 -24.00
C ILE A 260 -41.08 -10.05 -22.62
N GLN A 261 -40.13 -10.96 -22.34
CA GLN A 261 -39.36 -10.99 -21.13
C GLN A 261 -37.88 -11.18 -21.46
N PHE A 262 -37.05 -10.19 -21.08
CA PHE A 262 -35.60 -10.29 -21.25
C PHE A 262 -34.96 -11.17 -20.20
N GLY A 263 -35.56 -11.28 -19.03
CA GLY A 263 -35.11 -12.19 -17.99
C GLY A 263 -35.62 -11.86 -16.61
N THR A 264 -35.21 -12.72 -15.68
CA THR A 264 -35.24 -12.49 -14.23
C THR A 264 -33.80 -12.43 -13.73
N PHE A 265 -33.46 -11.47 -12.87
CA PHE A 265 -32.10 -11.15 -12.52
C PHE A 265 -31.86 -11.42 -11.04
N ASP A 266 -31.01 -12.41 -10.71
CA ASP A 266 -30.88 -12.93 -9.34
C ASP A 266 -29.83 -12.15 -8.52
N GLN A 267 -28.56 -12.29 -8.81
CA GLN A 267 -27.51 -11.64 -8.01
C GLN A 267 -26.22 -11.42 -8.82
N PRO A 268 -25.37 -10.45 -8.42
CA PRO A 268 -24.10 -10.18 -9.11
C PRO A 268 -23.17 -11.39 -9.09
N GLY A 269 -22.49 -11.65 -10.21
CA GLY A 269 -21.48 -12.69 -10.32
C GLY A 269 -21.98 -14.12 -10.04
N SER A 270 -23.28 -14.34 -9.99
CA SER A 270 -23.92 -15.63 -9.74
C SER A 270 -24.67 -16.14 -10.96
N LEU A 271 -25.39 -17.26 -10.80
CA LEU A 271 -26.28 -17.75 -11.83
C LEU A 271 -27.39 -16.73 -12.09
N TYR A 272 -27.43 -16.28 -13.31
CA TYR A 272 -28.38 -15.31 -13.80
C TYR A 272 -29.47 -16.05 -14.62
N ASP A 273 -30.71 -15.70 -14.36
CA ASP A 273 -31.89 -16.30 -15.02
C ASP A 273 -32.42 -15.36 -16.13
N GLY A 274 -31.53 -14.94 -17.01
CA GLY A 274 -31.84 -14.12 -18.17
C GLY A 274 -31.80 -14.92 -19.48
N PRO A 275 -32.09 -14.26 -20.62
CA PRO A 275 -32.22 -14.96 -21.90
C PRO A 275 -30.93 -15.59 -22.40
N PHE A 276 -29.78 -15.14 -21.92
CA PHE A 276 -28.46 -15.61 -22.39
C PHE A 276 -27.77 -16.58 -21.41
N GLY A 277 -28.38 -16.84 -20.25
CA GLY A 277 -27.81 -17.75 -19.25
C GLY A 277 -26.42 -17.33 -18.75
N ASN A 278 -26.15 -16.03 -18.67
CA ASN A 278 -24.86 -15.47 -18.27
C ASN A 278 -24.72 -15.50 -16.75
N PRO A 279 -23.55 -15.85 -16.17
CA PRO A 279 -23.34 -15.87 -14.73
C PRO A 279 -23.22 -14.48 -14.08
N ASP A 280 -23.30 -13.39 -14.82
CA ASP A 280 -23.05 -12.03 -14.32
C ASP A 280 -24.19 -11.44 -13.45
N GLY A 281 -25.37 -12.08 -13.35
CA GLY A 281 -26.45 -11.64 -12.47
C GLY A 281 -27.07 -10.30 -12.88
N VAL A 282 -27.44 -9.44 -11.90
CA VAL A 282 -28.08 -8.15 -12.17
C VAL A 282 -27.12 -7.14 -12.80
N ASP A 283 -25.85 -7.22 -12.51
CA ASP A 283 -24.79 -6.38 -13.08
C ASP A 283 -24.54 -6.65 -14.58
N TRP A 284 -25.07 -7.74 -15.13
CA TRP A 284 -25.13 -7.92 -16.58
C TRP A 284 -25.95 -6.81 -17.28
N LEU A 285 -26.91 -6.21 -16.59
CA LEU A 285 -27.71 -5.09 -17.12
C LEU A 285 -26.89 -3.78 -17.22
N ASP A 286 -25.74 -3.66 -16.57
CA ASP A 286 -24.94 -2.44 -16.58
C ASP A 286 -24.60 -2.03 -18.01
N ASN A 287 -24.96 -0.79 -18.35
CA ASN A 287 -24.79 -0.21 -19.70
C ASN A 287 -25.50 -0.97 -20.83
N GLN A 288 -26.46 -1.82 -20.52
CA GLN A 288 -27.33 -2.45 -21.55
C GLN A 288 -28.41 -1.50 -22.04
N ASN A 289 -28.79 -1.71 -23.29
CA ASN A 289 -29.90 -1.00 -23.94
C ASN A 289 -30.74 -1.98 -24.72
N PHE A 290 -32.06 -2.05 -24.39
CA PHE A 290 -33.03 -2.86 -25.12
C PHE A 290 -34.00 -1.95 -25.88
N VAL A 291 -33.93 -1.96 -27.21
CA VAL A 291 -34.79 -1.16 -28.06
C VAL A 291 -35.66 -2.10 -28.91
N PHE A 292 -36.99 -2.05 -28.70
CA PHE A 292 -37.91 -2.99 -29.32
C PHE A 292 -39.26 -2.34 -29.65
N THR A 293 -40.19 -3.10 -30.27
CA THR A 293 -41.55 -2.65 -30.56
C THR A 293 -42.57 -3.59 -29.93
N THR A 294 -43.60 -3.00 -29.32
CA THR A 294 -44.82 -3.67 -28.86
C THR A 294 -46.01 -3.28 -29.71
N SER A 295 -45.80 -2.66 -30.89
CA SER A 295 -46.88 -2.15 -31.75
C SER A 295 -47.64 -3.24 -32.51
N VAL A 296 -47.12 -4.45 -32.52
CA VAL A 296 -47.72 -5.57 -33.27
C VAL A 296 -48.11 -6.68 -32.31
N SER A 297 -49.38 -7.10 -32.35
CA SER A 297 -49.82 -8.27 -31.61
C SER A 297 -49.78 -9.50 -32.51
N THR A 298 -49.28 -10.65 -31.99
CA THR A 298 -49.32 -11.99 -32.62
C THR A 298 -48.65 -12.13 -33.99
N GLN A 299 -47.96 -11.12 -34.51
CA GLN A 299 -47.16 -11.22 -35.72
C GLN A 299 -45.71 -11.48 -35.34
N ASN A 300 -44.97 -12.19 -36.20
CA ASN A 300 -43.58 -12.41 -36.04
C ASN A 300 -42.84 -11.08 -35.81
N ILE A 301 -41.99 -10.99 -34.77
CA ILE A 301 -41.19 -9.84 -34.42
C ILE A 301 -39.72 -10.21 -34.72
N PRO A 302 -38.97 -9.37 -35.47
CA PRO A 302 -37.58 -9.69 -35.76
C PRO A 302 -36.76 -9.82 -34.46
N PRO A 303 -35.69 -10.61 -34.47
CA PRO A 303 -34.81 -10.75 -33.32
C PRO A 303 -34.37 -9.40 -32.74
N ILE A 304 -34.39 -9.28 -31.42
CA ILE A 304 -33.98 -8.08 -30.72
C ILE A 304 -32.50 -8.19 -30.41
N ALA A 305 -31.76 -7.15 -30.80
CA ALA A 305 -30.32 -7.03 -30.51
C ALA A 305 -30.07 -6.34 -29.17
N SER A 306 -29.06 -6.81 -28.44
CA SER A 306 -28.52 -6.20 -27.23
C SER A 306 -26.99 -6.33 -27.23
N SER A 307 -26.29 -5.27 -26.91
CA SER A 307 -24.80 -5.25 -26.77
C SER A 307 -24.38 -4.02 -26.04
N THR A 308 -23.26 -4.11 -25.34
CA THR A 308 -22.55 -2.96 -24.77
C THR A 308 -21.93 -2.06 -25.86
N PHE A 309 -21.90 -2.52 -27.09
CA PHE A 309 -21.37 -1.83 -28.28
C PHE A 309 -22.45 -1.26 -29.21
N LEU A 310 -23.67 -1.05 -28.74
CA LEU A 310 -24.75 -0.45 -29.55
C LEU A 310 -24.50 1.03 -29.92
N CYS A 311 -23.25 1.41 -29.91
CA CYS A 311 -22.74 2.70 -30.33
C CYS A 311 -22.41 2.72 -31.82
N ASP A 312 -22.65 3.84 -32.47
CA ASP A 312 -22.37 4.01 -33.91
C ASP A 312 -20.88 3.85 -34.26
N THR A 313 -19.96 4.01 -33.29
CA THR A 313 -18.52 3.93 -33.56
C THR A 313 -17.70 3.41 -32.36
N VAL A 314 -17.06 2.29 -32.56
CA VAL A 314 -16.07 1.68 -31.62
C VAL A 314 -14.68 2.13 -32.02
N ARG A 315 -13.95 2.83 -31.16
CA ARG A 315 -12.58 3.30 -31.42
C ARG A 315 -11.56 2.34 -30.86
N VAL A 316 -10.66 1.87 -31.68
CA VAL A 316 -9.67 0.85 -31.34
C VAL A 316 -8.30 1.21 -31.85
N CYS A 317 -7.26 0.72 -31.19
CA CYS A 317 -5.87 0.96 -31.63
C CYS A 317 -5.31 -0.22 -32.41
N THR A 318 -4.43 0.07 -33.34
CA THR A 318 -3.72 -0.97 -34.09
C THR A 318 -2.91 -1.86 -33.15
N GLY A 319 -3.01 -3.17 -33.34
CA GLY A 319 -2.32 -4.17 -32.51
C GLY A 319 -3.07 -4.58 -31.23
N GLU A 320 -4.19 -3.92 -30.93
CA GLU A 320 -5.05 -4.30 -29.82
C GLU A 320 -5.97 -5.45 -30.22
N LEU A 321 -6.11 -6.46 -29.35
CA LEU A 321 -7.08 -7.53 -29.54
C LEU A 321 -8.44 -7.02 -29.11
N VAL A 322 -9.39 -6.99 -30.02
CA VAL A 322 -10.73 -6.45 -29.80
C VAL A 322 -11.77 -7.58 -29.88
N ASP A 323 -12.59 -7.68 -28.85
CA ASP A 323 -13.74 -8.56 -28.79
C ASP A 323 -15.01 -7.74 -28.89
N ILE A 324 -15.89 -8.08 -29.82
CA ILE A 324 -17.20 -7.47 -29.96
C ILE A 324 -18.26 -8.56 -29.86
N GLU A 325 -19.13 -8.43 -28.87
CA GLU A 325 -20.22 -9.34 -28.62
C GLU A 325 -21.57 -8.71 -28.97
N MET A 326 -22.40 -9.47 -29.68
CA MET A 326 -23.76 -9.12 -29.98
C MET A 326 -24.69 -10.24 -29.53
N ASN A 327 -25.68 -9.89 -28.74
CA ASN A 327 -26.71 -10.77 -28.25
C ASN A 327 -27.99 -10.57 -29.03
N PHE A 328 -28.66 -11.65 -29.41
CA PHE A 328 -29.96 -11.61 -30.06
C PHE A 328 -30.95 -12.47 -29.30
N LEU A 329 -32.17 -11.96 -29.11
CA LEU A 329 -33.27 -12.63 -28.46
C LEU A 329 -34.43 -12.77 -29.43
N ALA A 330 -35.01 -13.99 -29.56
CA ALA A 330 -36.28 -14.18 -30.20
C ALA A 330 -37.41 -13.74 -29.24
N PRO A 331 -38.24 -12.75 -29.62
CA PRO A 331 -39.26 -12.23 -28.71
C PRO A 331 -40.40 -13.21 -28.45
N GLU A 332 -40.62 -14.15 -29.37
CA GLU A 332 -41.74 -15.09 -29.30
C GLU A 332 -41.27 -16.46 -28.75
N GLN A 333 -42.15 -17.04 -27.94
CA GLN A 333 -41.88 -18.35 -27.34
C GLN A 333 -41.74 -19.45 -28.40
N GLY A 334 -40.62 -20.21 -28.28
CA GLY A 334 -40.38 -21.38 -29.14
C GLY A 334 -39.75 -21.05 -30.49
N GLN A 335 -39.47 -19.81 -30.77
CA GLN A 335 -38.70 -19.41 -31.94
C GLN A 335 -37.19 -19.66 -31.69
N THR A 336 -36.48 -19.88 -32.77
CA THR A 336 -35.02 -20.00 -32.77
C THR A 336 -34.41 -19.02 -33.75
N ILE A 337 -33.19 -18.58 -33.45
CA ILE A 337 -32.45 -17.61 -34.23
C ILE A 337 -31.26 -18.28 -34.89
N VAL A 338 -30.98 -17.92 -36.14
CA VAL A 338 -29.72 -18.14 -36.81
C VAL A 338 -29.06 -16.79 -37.00
N ALA A 339 -27.86 -16.64 -36.44
CA ALA A 339 -27.12 -15.40 -36.51
C ALA A 339 -25.75 -15.59 -37.12
N SER A 340 -25.12 -14.50 -37.58
CA SER A 340 -23.78 -14.47 -38.13
C SER A 340 -23.20 -13.06 -38.00
N SER A 341 -21.88 -12.97 -38.08
CA SER A 341 -21.17 -11.70 -38.15
C SER A 341 -20.24 -11.66 -39.36
N SER A 342 -19.93 -10.45 -39.86
CA SER A 342 -18.99 -10.27 -40.95
C SER A 342 -18.34 -8.90 -40.89
N ALA A 343 -17.05 -8.84 -41.23
CA ALA A 343 -16.30 -7.57 -41.34
C ALA A 343 -15.30 -7.69 -42.51
N PRO A 344 -15.76 -7.59 -43.76
CA PRO A 344 -14.93 -7.88 -44.93
C PRO A 344 -13.75 -6.92 -45.12
N SER A 345 -13.75 -5.78 -44.46
CA SER A 345 -12.66 -4.80 -44.51
C SER A 345 -11.63 -4.97 -43.40
N LEU A 346 -11.81 -5.92 -42.47
CA LEU A 346 -10.86 -6.27 -41.40
C LEU A 346 -10.27 -7.65 -41.70
N SER A 347 -8.99 -7.69 -42.05
CA SER A 347 -8.35 -8.92 -42.56
C SER A 347 -8.24 -10.05 -41.55
N ASN A 348 -8.19 -9.70 -40.26
CA ASN A 348 -8.04 -10.64 -39.16
C ASN A 348 -9.35 -10.87 -38.39
N TYR A 349 -10.49 -10.42 -38.93
CA TYR A 349 -11.76 -10.64 -38.26
C TYR A 349 -12.15 -12.13 -38.30
N ALA A 350 -12.53 -12.65 -37.17
CA ALA A 350 -13.03 -14.01 -37.01
C ALA A 350 -14.25 -14.02 -36.05
N GLU A 351 -15.30 -14.75 -36.43
CA GLU A 351 -16.35 -15.11 -35.52
C GLU A 351 -15.84 -16.25 -34.62
N VAL A 352 -15.72 -16.00 -33.31
CA VAL A 352 -15.11 -16.94 -32.35
C VAL A 352 -16.14 -17.67 -31.51
N LEU A 353 -17.35 -17.13 -31.38
CA LEU A 353 -18.48 -17.76 -30.71
C LEU A 353 -19.74 -17.48 -31.49
N ASN A 354 -20.58 -18.50 -31.68
CA ASN A 354 -21.92 -18.38 -32.26
C ASN A 354 -22.82 -19.49 -31.71
N THR A 355 -23.85 -19.11 -30.93
CA THR A 355 -24.78 -20.03 -30.30
C THR A 355 -26.08 -20.19 -31.10
N SER A 356 -26.05 -20.00 -32.42
CA SER A 356 -27.19 -20.08 -33.30
C SER A 356 -28.04 -21.38 -33.12
N GLY A 357 -29.36 -21.28 -33.30
CA GLY A 357 -30.30 -22.39 -33.16
C GLY A 357 -31.05 -22.41 -31.83
N SER A 358 -30.89 -21.40 -30.98
CA SER A 358 -31.62 -21.22 -29.73
C SER A 358 -32.51 -19.98 -29.75
N THR A 359 -33.33 -19.78 -28.72
CA THR A 359 -34.18 -18.58 -28.53
C THR A 359 -33.39 -17.34 -28.21
N SER A 360 -32.19 -17.51 -27.64
CA SER A 360 -31.21 -16.46 -27.43
C SER A 360 -29.86 -16.88 -28.03
N VAL A 361 -29.23 -15.98 -28.74
CA VAL A 361 -27.99 -16.24 -29.50
C VAL A 361 -26.95 -15.20 -29.16
N ILE A 362 -25.76 -15.68 -28.86
CA ILE A 362 -24.57 -14.85 -28.69
C ILE A 362 -23.70 -15.03 -29.94
N VAL A 363 -23.28 -13.91 -30.52
CA VAL A 363 -22.28 -13.88 -31.60
C VAL A 363 -21.14 -13.01 -31.17
N GLN A 364 -19.96 -13.57 -31.07
CA GLN A 364 -18.73 -12.87 -30.70
C GLN A 364 -17.78 -12.82 -31.88
N GLY A 365 -17.38 -11.63 -32.28
CA GLY A 365 -16.37 -11.35 -33.28
C GLY A 365 -15.09 -10.87 -32.62
N GLN A 366 -13.96 -11.36 -33.09
CA GLN A 366 -12.64 -10.98 -32.60
C GLN A 366 -11.76 -10.54 -33.75
N PHE A 367 -10.97 -9.49 -33.54
CA PHE A 367 -9.99 -9.01 -34.51
C PHE A 367 -8.85 -8.24 -33.84
N THR A 368 -7.73 -8.13 -34.56
CA THR A 368 -6.58 -7.31 -34.18
C THR A 368 -6.23 -6.40 -35.35
N PRO A 369 -6.62 -5.11 -35.32
CA PRO A 369 -6.43 -4.24 -36.46
C PRO A 369 -4.94 -3.96 -36.71
N THR A 370 -4.57 -3.91 -37.97
CA THR A 370 -3.23 -3.59 -38.42
C THR A 370 -3.13 -2.11 -38.86
N ILE A 371 -1.92 -1.59 -39.01
CA ILE A 371 -1.70 -0.23 -39.53
C ILE A 371 -2.31 0.00 -40.92
N ALA A 372 -2.44 -1.06 -41.72
CA ALA A 372 -3.04 -0.97 -43.05
C ALA A 372 -4.56 -0.79 -43.00
N GLU A 373 -5.16 -1.03 -41.84
CA GLU A 373 -6.60 -0.93 -41.58
C GLU A 373 -6.96 0.36 -40.82
N GLN A 374 -6.09 1.37 -40.82
CA GLN A 374 -6.38 2.65 -40.22
C GLN A 374 -7.62 3.30 -40.88
N GLY A 375 -8.57 3.78 -40.06
CA GLY A 375 -9.80 4.42 -40.48
C GLY A 375 -11.07 3.65 -40.12
N PHE A 376 -12.18 3.97 -40.82
CA PHE A 376 -13.49 3.41 -40.49
C PHE A 376 -13.75 2.07 -41.17
N HIS A 377 -14.22 1.11 -40.39
CA HIS A 377 -14.66 -0.22 -40.81
C HIS A 377 -16.03 -0.52 -40.24
N THR A 378 -16.77 -1.44 -40.89
CA THR A 378 -18.08 -1.88 -40.41
C THR A 378 -18.04 -3.36 -40.12
N ILE A 379 -18.55 -3.73 -38.93
CA ILE A 379 -18.85 -5.11 -38.54
C ILE A 379 -20.37 -5.26 -38.53
N SER A 380 -20.91 -6.13 -39.38
CA SER A 380 -22.31 -6.39 -39.49
C SER A 380 -22.66 -7.67 -38.75
N PHE A 381 -23.60 -7.57 -37.81
CA PHE A 381 -24.21 -8.70 -37.10
C PHE A 381 -25.63 -8.87 -37.64
N THR A 382 -25.97 -10.07 -38.11
CA THR A 382 -27.25 -10.36 -38.69
C THR A 382 -27.88 -11.56 -37.99
N ALA A 383 -29.16 -11.46 -37.59
CA ALA A 383 -29.89 -12.51 -36.93
C ALA A 383 -31.26 -12.68 -37.62
N THR A 384 -31.63 -13.91 -37.90
CA THR A 384 -32.92 -14.26 -38.55
C THR A 384 -33.63 -15.30 -37.70
N ASP A 385 -34.89 -15.03 -37.34
CA ASP A 385 -35.77 -15.97 -36.65
C ASP A 385 -36.33 -17.04 -37.60
N ASN A 386 -36.95 -18.06 -37.04
CA ASN A 386 -37.65 -19.12 -37.78
C ASN A 386 -39.19 -18.90 -37.83
N GLY A 387 -39.66 -17.68 -37.58
CA GLY A 387 -41.05 -17.31 -37.66
C GLY A 387 -41.63 -17.40 -39.08
N THR A 388 -42.91 -17.07 -39.25
CA THR A 388 -43.55 -17.11 -40.56
C THR A 388 -44.24 -15.78 -40.89
N PRO A 389 -43.70 -14.99 -41.85
CA PRO A 389 -42.42 -15.19 -42.54
C PRO A 389 -41.22 -14.99 -41.60
N PRO A 390 -40.03 -15.59 -41.87
CA PRO A 390 -38.81 -15.30 -41.12
C PRO A 390 -38.48 -13.82 -41.22
N LEU A 391 -38.09 -13.22 -40.11
CA LEU A 391 -37.68 -11.82 -40.03
C LEU A 391 -36.22 -11.71 -39.62
N THR A 392 -35.55 -10.64 -40.09
CA THR A 392 -34.13 -10.44 -39.90
C THR A 392 -33.85 -9.09 -39.26
N THR A 393 -32.98 -9.09 -38.27
CA THR A 393 -32.37 -7.88 -37.70
C THR A 393 -30.91 -7.84 -38.13
N THR A 394 -30.46 -6.69 -38.62
CA THR A 394 -29.04 -6.44 -38.90
C THR A 394 -28.60 -5.21 -38.08
N ILE A 395 -27.50 -5.36 -37.38
CA ILE A 395 -26.85 -4.29 -36.60
C ILE A 395 -25.44 -4.09 -37.16
N ASP A 396 -25.17 -2.86 -37.58
CA ASP A 396 -23.90 -2.45 -38.09
C ASP A 396 -23.13 -1.67 -37.00
N ILE A 397 -21.98 -2.17 -36.61
CA ILE A 397 -21.07 -1.49 -35.68
C ILE A 397 -19.94 -0.88 -36.49
N VAL A 398 -19.80 0.42 -36.40
CA VAL A 398 -18.67 1.16 -37.03
C VAL A 398 -17.49 1.10 -36.10
N VAL A 399 -16.36 0.63 -36.62
CA VAL A 399 -15.07 0.59 -35.92
C VAL A 399 -14.16 1.65 -36.54
N ASP A 400 -13.63 2.54 -35.74
CA ASP A 400 -12.62 3.53 -36.12
C ASP A 400 -11.25 3.10 -35.60
N VAL A 401 -10.39 2.64 -36.50
CA VAL A 401 -9.06 2.12 -36.20
C VAL A 401 -8.05 3.26 -36.15
N TYR A 402 -7.51 3.50 -34.98
CA TYR A 402 -6.47 4.50 -34.74
C TYR A 402 -5.08 3.89 -34.78
N PHE A 403 -4.14 4.66 -35.30
CA PHE A 403 -2.70 4.34 -35.24
C PHE A 403 -1.96 5.43 -34.46
N THR A 404 -1.08 5.01 -33.58
CA THR A 404 -0.09 5.87 -32.95
C THR A 404 1.30 5.28 -33.09
N THR A 405 2.31 6.14 -33.22
CA THR A 405 3.72 5.73 -33.21
C THR A 405 4.27 5.51 -31.80
N LEU A 406 3.49 5.85 -30.78
CA LEU A 406 3.89 5.65 -29.39
C LEU A 406 3.80 4.18 -29.02
N THR A 407 4.74 3.73 -28.24
CA THR A 407 4.81 2.36 -27.70
C THR A 407 4.47 2.37 -26.22
N PRO A 408 4.05 1.23 -25.64
CA PRO A 408 3.84 1.12 -24.20
C PRO A 408 5.01 1.71 -23.42
N PRO A 409 4.75 2.57 -22.41
CA PRO A 409 5.80 3.22 -21.66
C PRO A 409 6.53 2.22 -20.76
N VAL A 410 7.82 2.49 -20.54
CA VAL A 410 8.62 1.74 -19.56
C VAL A 410 8.94 2.68 -18.42
N ILE A 411 8.57 2.27 -17.20
CA ILE A 411 8.92 3.00 -15.99
C ILE A 411 10.42 2.89 -15.76
N THR A 412 11.05 4.04 -15.53
CA THR A 412 12.46 4.19 -15.19
C THR A 412 12.59 4.98 -13.88
N GLY A 413 13.70 4.79 -13.18
CA GLY A 413 13.99 5.44 -11.91
C GLY A 413 14.61 4.47 -10.92
N ASP A 414 14.98 4.97 -9.75
CA ASP A 414 15.53 4.16 -8.68
C ASP A 414 14.46 3.29 -8.05
N THR A 415 14.82 2.03 -7.75
CA THR A 415 13.91 1.06 -7.13
C THR A 415 14.19 0.82 -5.65
N VAL A 416 15.11 1.59 -5.08
CA VAL A 416 15.47 1.51 -3.67
C VAL A 416 15.35 2.91 -3.05
N ALA A 417 14.52 3.05 -2.04
CA ALA A 417 14.32 4.27 -1.27
C ALA A 417 14.98 4.15 0.10
N CYS A 418 15.57 5.21 0.58
CA CYS A 418 15.99 5.30 1.97
C CYS A 418 14.77 5.50 2.87
N ALA A 419 14.82 4.95 4.11
CA ALA A 419 13.73 5.07 5.08
C ALA A 419 13.25 6.52 5.24
N GLY A 420 11.95 6.73 4.99
CA GLY A 420 11.33 8.04 5.04
C GLY A 420 11.63 8.97 3.85
N GLN A 421 12.29 8.48 2.81
CA GLN A 421 12.55 9.18 1.55
C GLN A 421 11.75 8.54 0.42
N GLY A 422 11.47 9.32 -0.62
CA GLY A 422 10.88 8.81 -1.85
C GLY A 422 11.91 8.75 -2.98
N VAL A 423 11.58 7.97 -4.00
CA VAL A 423 12.30 7.95 -5.27
C VAL A 423 11.43 8.50 -6.38
N VAL A 424 12.04 9.04 -7.40
CA VAL A 424 11.31 9.54 -8.58
C VAL A 424 11.26 8.43 -9.61
N LEU A 425 10.03 8.03 -9.96
CA LEU A 425 9.78 7.19 -11.13
C LEU A 425 9.32 8.06 -12.29
N SER A 426 9.68 7.68 -13.50
CA SER A 426 9.35 8.42 -14.70
C SER A 426 9.06 7.50 -15.88
N VAL A 427 8.21 7.98 -16.77
CA VAL A 427 7.95 7.41 -18.09
C VAL A 427 8.19 8.49 -19.15
N PRO A 428 8.39 8.11 -20.43
CA PRO A 428 8.55 9.07 -21.50
C PRO A 428 7.41 10.06 -21.61
N ASP A 429 7.71 11.31 -21.92
CA ASP A 429 6.73 12.34 -22.27
C ASP A 429 6.11 12.08 -23.64
N GLY A 430 4.95 12.68 -23.90
CA GLY A 430 4.29 12.64 -25.21
C GLY A 430 2.95 11.93 -25.23
N PHE A 431 2.48 11.44 -24.08
CA PHE A 431 1.14 10.94 -23.90
C PHE A 431 0.19 12.05 -23.42
N ASP A 432 -1.10 11.88 -23.68
CA ASP A 432 -2.12 12.88 -23.31
C ASP A 432 -2.46 12.80 -21.82
N THR A 433 -2.52 11.59 -21.27
CA THR A 433 -2.75 11.36 -19.84
C THR A 433 -1.79 10.32 -19.27
N TYR A 434 -1.61 10.38 -17.96
CA TYR A 434 -0.79 9.49 -17.17
C TYR A 434 -1.54 9.18 -15.88
N ASP A 435 -1.96 7.94 -15.71
CA ASP A 435 -2.70 7.48 -14.52
C ASP A 435 -1.87 6.43 -13.78
N TRP A 436 -1.13 6.89 -12.75
CA TRP A 436 -0.36 6.00 -11.91
C TRP A 436 -1.26 5.23 -10.93
N SER A 437 -0.89 4.00 -10.63
CA SER A 437 -1.61 3.12 -9.69
C SER A 437 -1.83 3.70 -8.28
N ASN A 438 -1.13 4.78 -7.92
CA ASN A 438 -1.31 5.54 -6.69
C ASN A 438 -2.20 6.79 -6.85
N GLY A 439 -2.84 6.97 -8.02
CA GLY A 439 -3.73 8.08 -8.33
C GLY A 439 -3.02 9.39 -8.72
N PHE A 440 -1.73 9.33 -8.98
CA PHE A 440 -0.97 10.49 -9.45
C PHE A 440 -1.05 10.64 -10.97
N ASN A 441 -1.01 11.89 -11.48
CA ASN A 441 -1.09 12.21 -12.90
C ASN A 441 0.17 12.97 -13.33
N GLY A 442 0.82 12.52 -14.41
CA GLY A 442 2.01 13.15 -14.96
C GLY A 442 3.09 12.14 -15.33
N SER A 443 4.05 12.55 -16.18
CA SER A 443 5.14 11.67 -16.63
C SER A 443 6.16 11.31 -15.56
N THR A 444 6.16 12.02 -14.42
CA THR A 444 7.06 11.78 -13.29
C THR A 444 6.30 11.78 -11.97
N VAL A 445 6.65 10.86 -11.07
CA VAL A 445 6.01 10.75 -9.75
C VAL A 445 7.05 10.48 -8.67
N LEU A 446 6.91 11.15 -7.51
CA LEU A 446 7.68 10.84 -6.31
C LEU A 446 6.91 9.80 -5.48
N VAL A 447 7.54 8.65 -5.22
CA VAL A 447 6.89 7.52 -4.55
C VAL A 447 7.74 6.96 -3.41
N GLY A 448 7.09 6.46 -2.38
CA GLY A 448 7.70 5.65 -1.32
C GLY A 448 7.78 4.17 -1.70
N PRO A 449 8.02 3.29 -0.70
CA PRO A 449 7.98 1.84 -0.91
C PRO A 449 6.61 1.38 -1.38
N GLY A 450 6.59 0.50 -2.39
CA GLY A 450 5.34 0.01 -3.00
C GLY A 450 5.55 -0.55 -4.39
N THR A 451 4.46 -0.98 -5.01
CA THR A 451 4.46 -1.48 -6.38
C THR A 451 3.66 -0.54 -7.26
N TYR A 452 4.23 -0.14 -8.38
CA TYR A 452 3.70 0.90 -9.25
C TYR A 452 3.66 0.46 -10.71
N ASN A 453 2.59 0.85 -11.36
CA ASN A 453 2.43 0.87 -12.80
C ASN A 453 1.73 2.18 -13.20
N VAL A 454 1.76 2.50 -14.46
CA VAL A 454 1.07 3.67 -15.03
C VAL A 454 0.37 3.27 -16.31
N ASP A 455 -0.88 3.69 -16.43
CA ASP A 455 -1.63 3.63 -17.67
C ASP A 455 -1.58 5.02 -18.32
N VAL A 456 -1.31 5.03 -19.62
CA VAL A 456 -1.18 6.28 -20.40
C VAL A 456 -2.11 6.24 -21.59
N THR A 457 -2.55 7.41 -22.06
CA THR A 457 -3.35 7.54 -23.28
C THR A 457 -2.64 8.39 -24.32
N ALA A 458 -2.85 8.03 -25.58
CA ALA A 458 -2.43 8.82 -26.74
C ALA A 458 -3.56 8.83 -27.78
N GLY A 459 -4.30 9.93 -27.86
CA GLY A 459 -5.58 9.99 -28.56
C GLY A 459 -6.58 9.05 -27.90
N TYR A 460 -7.02 8.03 -28.63
CA TYR A 460 -7.91 7.00 -28.10
C TYR A 460 -7.19 5.72 -27.68
N CYS A 461 -5.86 5.67 -27.83
CA CYS A 461 -5.07 4.51 -27.46
C CYS A 461 -4.64 4.56 -26.00
N SER A 462 -4.81 3.46 -25.28
CA SER A 462 -4.29 3.30 -23.93
C SER A 462 -3.17 2.25 -23.89
N PHE A 463 -2.17 2.50 -23.06
CA PHE A 463 -1.03 1.61 -22.89
C PHE A 463 -0.73 1.46 -21.41
N GLY A 464 -0.62 0.23 -20.96
CA GLY A 464 -0.10 -0.09 -19.64
C GLY A 464 1.43 -0.19 -19.65
N SER A 465 2.06 0.28 -18.59
CA SER A 465 3.50 0.14 -18.39
C SER A 465 3.88 -1.24 -17.81
N ASN A 466 5.18 -1.48 -17.74
CA ASN A 466 5.72 -2.50 -16.84
C ASN A 466 5.42 -2.15 -15.37
N THR A 467 5.44 -3.15 -14.51
CA THR A 467 5.32 -2.97 -13.06
C THR A 467 6.71 -2.81 -12.44
N VAL A 468 6.87 -1.82 -11.55
CA VAL A 468 8.11 -1.56 -10.80
C VAL A 468 7.82 -1.61 -9.31
N THR A 469 8.66 -2.31 -8.55
CA THR A 469 8.58 -2.36 -7.09
C THR A 469 9.70 -1.55 -6.48
N VAL A 470 9.34 -0.55 -5.67
CA VAL A 470 10.26 0.25 -4.87
C VAL A 470 10.35 -0.37 -3.48
N THR A 471 11.57 -0.69 -3.05
CA THR A 471 11.85 -1.26 -1.74
C THR A 471 12.48 -0.21 -0.82
N GLU A 472 12.23 -0.32 0.47
CA GLU A 472 12.83 0.56 1.47
C GLU A 472 14.02 -0.13 2.14
N ILE A 473 15.11 0.62 2.29
CA ILE A 473 16.23 0.20 3.13
C ILE A 473 16.34 1.12 4.34
N PRO A 474 16.68 0.57 5.51
CA PRO A 474 16.81 1.38 6.71
C PRO A 474 18.00 2.35 6.58
N ALA A 475 17.82 3.57 7.06
CA ALA A 475 18.94 4.52 7.17
C ALA A 475 20.02 3.99 8.13
N PRO A 476 21.31 4.20 7.82
CA PRO A 476 22.39 3.79 8.70
C PRO A 476 22.26 4.42 10.08
N GLN A 477 22.60 3.66 11.13
CA GLN A 477 22.56 4.09 12.52
C GLN A 477 23.99 4.19 13.07
N PRO A 478 24.75 5.26 12.75
CA PRO A 478 26.11 5.39 13.22
C PRO A 478 26.15 5.65 14.73
N ALA A 479 27.12 5.04 15.40
CA ALA A 479 27.43 5.31 16.80
C ALA A 479 28.83 5.85 16.91
N ILE A 480 28.99 6.96 17.63
CA ILE A 480 30.33 7.53 17.92
C ILE A 480 30.98 6.70 19.00
N THR A 481 32.28 6.37 18.77
CA THR A 481 33.14 5.65 19.69
C THR A 481 34.37 6.51 20.01
N GLY A 482 35.04 6.21 21.09
CA GLY A 482 36.26 6.93 21.51
C GLY A 482 36.18 7.36 22.97
N VAL A 483 37.22 8.07 23.40
CA VAL A 483 37.30 8.59 24.77
C VAL A 483 36.52 9.92 24.84
N LEU A 484 35.57 10.00 25.74
CA LEU A 484 34.68 11.19 25.87
C LEU A 484 35.25 12.22 26.89
N PHE A 485 36.52 12.11 27.22
CA PHE A 485 37.21 13.04 28.10
C PHE A 485 38.53 13.52 27.50
N ASN A 486 38.78 14.82 27.53
CA ASN A 486 40.06 15.42 27.16
C ASN A 486 40.94 15.48 28.38
N CYS A 487 41.93 14.64 28.42
CA CYS A 487 42.90 14.57 29.49
C CYS A 487 43.93 15.72 29.35
N GLY A 488 44.12 16.55 30.41
CA GLY A 488 45.07 17.64 30.42
C GLY A 488 44.93 18.64 29.25
N GLY A 489 43.74 18.73 28.66
CA GLY A 489 43.48 19.60 27.51
C GLY A 489 43.96 19.03 26.17
N GLN A 490 44.41 17.78 26.13
CA GLN A 490 44.75 17.11 24.87
C GLN A 490 43.45 16.69 24.14
N PRO A 491 43.39 16.82 22.80
CA PRO A 491 42.19 16.46 22.04
C PRO A 491 41.96 14.95 22.08
N SER A 492 40.67 14.57 22.18
CA SER A 492 40.22 13.19 22.10
C SER A 492 40.06 12.75 20.65
N LEU A 493 40.37 11.50 20.38
CA LEU A 493 40.07 10.86 19.09
C LEU A 493 38.71 10.19 19.16
N LEU A 494 37.79 10.66 18.35
CA LEU A 494 36.48 10.03 18.13
C LEU A 494 36.51 9.23 16.83
N GLY A 495 35.78 8.12 16.80
CA GLY A 495 35.58 7.28 15.64
C GLY A 495 34.14 6.92 15.46
N VAL A 496 33.78 6.28 14.34
CA VAL A 496 32.44 5.78 14.04
C VAL A 496 32.48 4.26 14.00
N ASN A 497 31.52 3.61 14.63
CA ASN A 497 31.34 2.17 14.51
C ASN A 497 30.79 1.81 13.14
N GLY A 498 31.44 0.93 12.41
CA GLY A 498 31.07 0.53 11.04
C GLY A 498 31.87 1.29 9.95
N THR A 499 31.69 0.82 8.71
CA THR A 499 32.30 1.44 7.51
C THR A 499 31.19 1.99 6.62
N PHE A 500 31.37 3.21 6.14
CA PHE A 500 30.44 3.93 5.31
C PHE A 500 31.18 4.60 4.16
N ASP A 501 30.47 4.95 3.11
CA ASP A 501 31.06 5.58 1.92
C ASP A 501 31.51 7.03 2.20
N SER A 502 30.80 7.73 3.06
CA SER A 502 31.18 9.07 3.46
C SER A 502 30.84 9.38 4.91
N TYR A 503 31.58 10.33 5.47
CA TYR A 503 31.43 10.81 6.83
C TYR A 503 31.43 12.33 6.84
N ALA A 504 30.52 12.92 7.59
CA ALA A 504 30.45 14.37 7.81
C ALA A 504 30.26 14.64 9.30
N TRP A 505 31.36 14.98 9.97
CA TRP A 505 31.35 15.35 11.39
C TRP A 505 30.85 16.78 11.59
N SER A 506 30.25 17.06 12.71
CA SER A 506 29.89 18.43 13.10
C SER A 506 31.11 19.38 13.20
N THR A 507 32.30 18.83 13.19
CA THR A 507 33.61 19.58 13.12
C THR A 507 33.97 19.98 11.68
N GLY A 508 33.32 19.45 10.67
CA GLY A 508 33.67 19.57 9.26
C GLY A 508 34.65 18.49 8.76
N ALA A 509 35.07 17.56 9.61
CA ALA A 509 35.90 16.42 9.19
C ALA A 509 35.11 15.42 8.37
N THR A 510 35.78 14.74 7.40
CA THR A 510 35.15 13.82 6.43
C THR A 510 35.69 12.39 6.49
N GLY A 511 36.50 12.06 7.50
CA GLY A 511 37.03 10.71 7.69
C GLY A 511 36.27 9.88 8.72
N PRO A 512 36.58 8.58 8.84
CA PRO A 512 35.98 7.69 9.83
C PRO A 512 36.33 8.07 11.27
N THR A 513 37.33 8.93 11.46
CA THR A 513 37.78 9.43 12.76
C THR A 513 38.00 10.94 12.72
N THR A 514 37.89 11.58 13.87
CA THR A 514 38.19 13.02 14.04
C THR A 514 38.80 13.26 15.44
N THR A 515 39.71 14.23 15.54
CA THR A 515 40.23 14.71 16.81
C THR A 515 39.51 15.96 17.26
N VAL A 516 39.05 15.97 18.50
CA VAL A 516 38.18 17.02 19.01
C VAL A 516 38.59 17.53 20.39
N GLY A 517 38.35 18.79 20.63
CA GLY A 517 38.39 19.37 21.98
C GLY A 517 37.12 19.03 22.78
N THR A 518 36.94 19.80 23.87
CA THR A 518 35.67 19.72 24.63
C THR A 518 34.50 20.27 23.81
N GLY A 519 33.34 19.61 23.83
CA GLY A 519 32.20 20.04 23.07
C GLY A 519 31.20 18.90 22.76
N THR A 520 30.16 19.21 22.00
CA THR A 520 29.14 18.24 21.56
C THR A 520 29.35 17.92 20.09
N TYR A 521 29.37 16.64 19.77
CA TYR A 521 29.69 16.17 18.43
C TYR A 521 28.68 15.16 17.92
N THR A 522 28.39 15.27 16.64
CA THR A 522 27.61 14.32 15.84
C THR A 522 28.36 13.97 14.57
N VAL A 523 28.01 12.86 13.98
CA VAL A 523 28.48 12.47 12.64
C VAL A 523 27.31 12.03 11.81
N THR A 524 27.22 12.51 10.59
CA THR A 524 26.33 12.00 9.55
C THR A 524 27.14 11.11 8.63
N VAL A 525 26.65 9.92 8.37
CA VAL A 525 27.29 8.96 7.46
C VAL A 525 26.36 8.67 6.29
N THR A 526 26.95 8.30 5.15
CA THR A 526 26.21 7.84 3.97
C THR A 526 26.72 6.46 3.60
N ASP A 527 25.80 5.52 3.37
CA ASP A 527 26.16 4.16 2.95
C ASP A 527 26.28 4.04 1.42
N ALA A 528 26.61 2.84 0.94
CA ALA A 528 26.79 2.55 -0.48
C ALA A 528 25.48 2.70 -1.32
N ALA A 529 24.33 2.69 -0.69
CA ALA A 529 23.05 2.94 -1.34
C ALA A 529 22.65 4.44 -1.37
N GLY A 530 23.52 5.31 -0.83
CA GLY A 530 23.27 6.75 -0.75
C GLY A 530 22.39 7.18 0.43
N CYS A 531 22.02 6.23 1.31
CA CYS A 531 21.21 6.55 2.49
C CYS A 531 22.07 7.17 3.59
N SER A 532 21.62 8.27 4.16
CA SER A 532 22.33 8.96 5.23
C SER A 532 21.64 8.81 6.57
N GLY A 533 22.46 8.74 7.62
CA GLY A 533 21.99 8.70 9.00
C GLY A 533 22.91 9.47 9.93
N THR A 534 22.36 10.11 10.94
CA THR A 534 23.09 10.91 11.88
C THR A 534 23.13 10.24 13.25
N SER A 535 24.32 10.22 13.87
CA SER A 535 24.50 9.66 15.21
C SER A 535 23.76 10.45 16.29
N ALA A 536 23.52 9.81 17.41
CA ALA A 536 23.26 10.54 18.63
C ALA A 536 24.45 11.47 18.95
N ALA A 537 24.15 12.62 19.56
CA ALA A 537 25.19 13.55 19.98
C ALA A 537 25.97 12.99 21.19
N VAL A 538 27.29 13.10 21.16
CA VAL A 538 28.15 12.79 22.28
C VAL A 538 28.83 14.06 22.83
N ASN A 539 28.98 14.11 24.15
CA ASN A 539 29.64 15.22 24.81
C ASN A 539 31.06 14.79 25.22
N VAL A 540 32.07 15.51 24.75
CA VAL A 540 33.46 15.38 25.22
C VAL A 540 33.70 16.42 26.28
N LEU A 541 34.06 15.95 27.48
CA LEU A 541 34.28 16.77 28.66
C LEU A 541 35.77 16.95 28.94
N SER A 542 36.17 17.97 29.70
CA SER A 542 37.53 18.11 30.18
C SER A 542 37.71 17.28 31.44
N ALA A 543 38.75 16.47 31.48
CA ALA A 543 39.20 15.77 32.70
C ALA A 543 40.61 16.16 33.07
N PRO A 544 40.93 16.33 34.34
CA PRO A 544 42.31 16.59 34.79
C PRO A 544 43.16 15.34 34.63
N ASP A 545 44.45 15.55 34.27
CA ASP A 545 45.41 14.46 34.27
C ASP A 545 45.73 14.04 35.72
N PRO A 546 45.83 12.75 35.99
CA PRO A 546 46.40 12.30 37.26
C PRO A 546 47.88 12.63 37.30
N SER A 547 48.45 12.63 38.49
CA SER A 547 49.90 12.70 38.70
C SER A 547 50.32 11.41 39.38
N ALA A 548 51.03 10.58 38.66
CA ALA A 548 51.56 9.32 39.17
C ALA A 548 52.77 9.57 40.07
N PHE A 549 52.81 8.90 41.21
CA PHE A 549 53.89 8.91 42.11
C PHE A 549 53.86 7.70 43.05
N PHE A 550 54.98 7.19 43.47
CA PHE A 550 55.07 6.17 44.52
C PHE A 550 56.38 6.27 45.34
N THR A 551 56.35 5.63 46.47
CA THR A 551 57.55 5.46 47.33
C THR A 551 57.81 3.98 47.53
N GLY A 552 59.14 3.62 47.67
CA GLY A 552 59.53 2.24 47.97
C GLY A 552 60.03 2.10 49.42
N ASN A 553 59.75 0.98 50.05
CA ASN A 553 60.27 0.65 51.37
C ASN A 553 60.87 -0.77 51.35
N PRO A 554 62.18 -0.96 51.60
CA PRO A 554 63.20 0.08 51.92
C PRO A 554 63.39 1.02 50.72
N ASP A 555 63.73 2.27 51.07
CA ASP A 555 64.08 3.30 50.09
C ASP A 555 65.55 3.21 49.71
N GLY A 556 65.90 3.72 48.52
CA GLY A 556 67.26 3.76 48.00
C GLY A 556 67.73 2.44 47.38
N SER A 557 69.07 2.20 47.43
CA SER A 557 69.58 0.98 46.80
C SER A 557 69.48 -0.25 47.76
N VAL A 558 69.15 -1.40 47.15
CA VAL A 558 68.99 -2.65 47.91
C VAL A 558 69.96 -3.75 47.43
N PHE A 559 69.97 -4.91 48.10
CA PHE A 559 70.73 -6.08 47.69
C PHE A 559 69.79 -7.17 47.02
N PRO A 560 70.42 -8.09 46.29
CA PRO A 560 69.64 -9.24 45.76
C PRO A 560 68.90 -10.02 46.88
N GLY A 561 67.67 -10.43 46.58
CA GLY A 561 66.76 -11.11 47.55
C GLY A 561 65.99 -10.14 48.45
N THR A 562 66.27 -8.81 48.37
CA THR A 562 65.50 -7.83 49.10
C THR A 562 64.13 -7.66 48.46
N THR A 563 63.09 -7.73 49.24
CA THR A 563 61.73 -7.40 48.86
C THR A 563 61.49 -5.92 49.17
N VAL A 564 61.05 -5.17 48.13
CA VAL A 564 60.67 -3.76 48.28
C VAL A 564 59.14 -3.68 48.11
N ILE A 565 58.49 -2.94 49.00
CA ILE A 565 57.07 -2.63 48.96
C ILE A 565 56.97 -1.22 48.41
N TYR A 566 56.37 -1.09 47.23
CA TYR A 566 56.06 0.19 46.62
C TYR A 566 54.65 0.58 47.02
N THR A 567 54.43 1.79 47.44
CA THR A 567 53.17 2.34 47.88
C THR A 567 52.82 3.55 47.03
N ASP A 568 51.63 3.50 46.45
CA ASP A 568 51.05 4.58 45.64
C ASP A 568 50.90 5.87 46.44
N GLY A 569 51.29 6.94 45.86
CA GLY A 569 51.16 8.31 46.33
C GLY A 569 50.61 9.24 45.27
N SER A 570 50.01 8.67 44.23
CA SER A 570 49.44 9.39 43.09
C SER A 570 48.27 10.26 43.49
N THR A 571 48.05 11.32 42.74
CA THR A 571 46.90 12.18 42.91
C THR A 571 46.10 12.20 41.61
N GLY A 572 44.74 12.15 41.70
CA GLY A 572 43.86 12.25 40.56
C GLY A 572 43.53 13.69 40.15
N ASN A 573 44.09 14.70 40.87
CA ASN A 573 43.87 16.14 40.60
C ASN A 573 42.40 16.55 40.47
N GLY A 574 41.51 15.86 41.20
CA GLY A 574 40.07 16.05 41.19
C GLY A 574 39.28 14.89 40.55
N ALA A 575 39.93 14.04 39.79
CA ALA A 575 39.34 12.78 39.30
C ALA A 575 39.68 11.61 40.24
N THR A 576 38.89 10.56 40.22
CA THR A 576 39.16 9.34 41.01
C THR A 576 40.06 8.40 40.22
N ILE A 577 41.19 8.02 40.78
CA ILE A 577 42.06 6.96 40.21
C ILE A 577 41.33 5.62 40.45
N THR A 578 41.19 4.82 39.42
CA THR A 578 40.47 3.53 39.44
C THR A 578 41.39 2.34 39.18
N THR A 579 42.48 2.55 38.46
CA THR A 579 43.39 1.45 38.14
C THR A 579 44.86 1.86 38.35
N TRP A 580 45.65 0.90 38.82
CA TRP A 580 47.10 0.97 39.01
C TRP A 580 47.72 -0.22 38.29
N SER A 581 48.73 0.03 37.49
CA SER A 581 49.46 -1.02 36.79
C SER A 581 50.95 -0.86 37.10
N TRP A 582 51.54 -1.88 37.68
CA TRP A 582 52.94 -1.90 38.05
C TRP A 582 53.74 -2.76 37.09
N SER A 583 54.87 -2.27 36.64
CA SER A 583 55.80 -3.05 35.84
C SER A 583 57.19 -2.89 36.31
N VAL A 584 58.05 -3.91 36.09
CA VAL A 584 59.46 -3.92 36.35
C VAL A 584 60.18 -4.37 35.08
N GLY A 585 61.16 -3.55 34.58
CA GLY A 585 61.84 -3.88 33.35
C GLY A 585 60.92 -4.08 32.14
N GLY A 586 59.77 -3.38 32.09
CA GLY A 586 58.74 -3.48 31.00
C GLY A 586 57.75 -4.63 31.13
N THR A 587 57.88 -5.52 32.09
CA THR A 587 56.92 -6.59 32.34
C THR A 587 55.95 -6.21 33.47
N VAL A 588 54.64 -6.35 33.22
CA VAL A 588 53.60 -6.05 34.23
C VAL A 588 53.55 -7.17 35.26
N PHE A 589 53.59 -6.82 36.52
CA PHE A 589 53.61 -7.78 37.64
C PHE A 589 52.49 -7.57 38.65
N GLY A 590 51.85 -6.42 38.70
CA GLY A 590 50.87 -6.16 39.74
C GLY A 590 49.85 -5.07 39.41
N SER A 591 48.83 -5.00 40.27
CA SER A 591 47.76 -3.98 40.23
C SER A 591 47.42 -3.59 41.68
N GLY A 592 46.78 -2.40 41.84
CA GLY A 592 46.40 -1.88 43.15
C GLY A 592 47.35 -0.83 43.73
N THR A 593 46.98 -0.27 44.88
CA THR A 593 47.68 0.84 45.52
C THR A 593 49.02 0.44 46.16
N THR A 594 49.34 -0.83 46.26
CA THR A 594 50.59 -1.37 46.76
C THR A 594 51.10 -2.47 45.83
N PHE A 595 52.42 -2.46 45.62
CA PHE A 595 53.09 -3.46 44.80
C PHE A 595 54.32 -3.96 45.51
N THR A 596 54.61 -5.23 45.51
CA THR A 596 55.73 -5.87 46.17
C THR A 596 56.57 -6.61 45.13
N TYR A 597 57.88 -6.33 45.12
CA TYR A 597 58.80 -7.01 44.19
C TYR A 597 60.06 -7.40 44.89
N THR A 598 60.56 -8.62 44.65
CA THR A 598 61.84 -9.13 45.17
C THR A 598 62.84 -9.16 44.02
N PHE A 599 63.93 -8.39 44.14
CA PHE A 599 64.92 -8.26 43.09
C PHE A 599 65.92 -9.45 43.15
N PRO A 600 65.97 -10.30 42.09
CA PRO A 600 66.76 -11.51 42.15
C PRO A 600 68.27 -11.31 42.01
N GLU A 601 68.66 -10.35 41.17
CA GLU A 601 70.07 -10.14 40.78
C GLU A 601 70.51 -8.67 40.92
N PRO A 602 71.79 -8.37 41.00
CA PRO A 602 72.32 -6.99 40.94
C PRO A 602 71.95 -6.34 39.58
N GLY A 603 71.55 -5.11 39.59
CA GLY A 603 71.18 -4.40 38.35
C GLY A 603 70.46 -3.12 38.61
N LEU A 604 70.06 -2.47 37.50
CA LEU A 604 69.14 -1.34 37.46
C LEU A 604 67.80 -1.81 36.95
N TYR A 605 66.76 -1.60 37.73
CA TYR A 605 65.41 -2.04 37.41
C TYR A 605 64.52 -0.83 37.40
N ASP A 606 63.95 -0.51 36.24
CA ASP A 606 62.94 0.50 36.14
C ASP A 606 61.64 -0.04 36.65
N VAL A 607 61.15 0.48 37.77
CA VAL A 607 59.83 0.23 38.33
C VAL A 607 58.94 1.34 37.85
N VAL A 608 57.86 0.97 37.15
CA VAL A 608 56.92 1.92 36.56
C VAL A 608 55.54 1.70 37.14
N LEU A 609 54.92 2.75 37.62
CA LEU A 609 53.53 2.82 37.98
C LEU A 609 52.79 3.60 36.88
N THR A 610 51.78 2.99 36.33
CA THR A 610 50.78 3.68 35.49
C THR A 610 49.48 3.74 36.27
N VAL A 611 48.94 4.93 36.44
CA VAL A 611 47.59 5.14 37.05
C VAL A 611 46.60 5.59 35.98
N THR A 612 45.37 5.18 36.14
CA THR A 612 44.26 5.58 35.24
C THR A 612 43.08 6.06 36.08
N THR A 613 42.52 7.19 35.72
CA THR A 613 41.30 7.72 36.34
C THR A 613 40.04 7.08 35.81
N ALA A 614 38.91 7.29 36.48
CA ALA A 614 37.58 6.86 36.00
C ALA A 614 37.24 7.45 34.63
N ASP A 615 37.77 8.59 34.28
CA ASP A 615 37.60 9.29 33.00
C ASP A 615 38.55 8.77 31.92
N GLY A 616 39.42 7.81 32.23
CA GLY A 616 40.39 7.19 31.33
C GLY A 616 41.69 7.96 31.14
N CYS A 617 41.92 9.04 31.88
CA CYS A 617 43.19 9.76 31.83
C CYS A 617 44.29 8.97 32.55
N THR A 618 45.50 8.94 31.98
CA THR A 618 46.61 8.13 32.48
C THR A 618 47.84 8.98 32.73
N ASP A 619 48.63 8.62 33.72
CA ASP A 619 49.97 9.12 33.94
C ASP A 619 50.89 7.99 34.43
N THR A 620 52.17 8.16 34.22
CA THR A 620 53.19 7.16 34.55
C THR A 620 54.31 7.79 35.34
N TYR A 621 54.74 7.11 36.39
CA TYR A 621 55.95 7.46 37.14
C TYR A 621 56.96 6.31 37.12
N THR A 622 58.18 6.62 36.79
CA THR A 622 59.31 5.66 36.74
C THR A 622 60.33 5.95 37.80
N TYR A 623 60.68 4.93 38.56
CA TYR A 623 61.80 4.98 39.51
C TYR A 623 62.73 3.83 39.18
N THR A 624 64.04 4.19 38.98
CA THR A 624 65.10 3.18 38.76
C THR A 624 65.64 2.66 40.10
N GLN A 625 65.18 1.43 40.43
CA GLN A 625 65.69 0.72 41.63
C GLN A 625 67.08 0.19 41.35
N VAL A 626 68.03 0.62 42.19
CA VAL A 626 69.45 0.13 42.16
C VAL A 626 69.57 -1.09 43.07
N VAL A 627 69.97 -2.21 42.49
CA VAL A 627 70.24 -3.46 43.23
C VAL A 627 71.80 -3.65 43.21
N ARG A 628 72.41 -3.46 44.34
CA ARG A 628 73.88 -3.56 44.47
C ARG A 628 74.30 -5.00 44.74
N PRO A 629 75.42 -5.48 44.25
CA PRO A 629 75.93 -6.78 44.60
C PRO A 629 76.30 -6.80 46.09
N THR A 630 76.23 -7.93 46.76
CA THR A 630 76.61 -8.12 48.16
C THR A 630 78.12 -8.08 48.32
N GLU A 631 78.86 -8.42 47.30
CA GLU A 631 80.32 -8.40 47.24
C GLU A 631 80.80 -7.87 45.87
N ILE A 632 81.96 -7.18 45.84
CA ILE A 632 82.61 -6.73 44.62
C ILE A 632 83.67 -7.78 44.23
N SER A 633 83.58 -8.22 42.97
CA SER A 633 84.61 -9.13 42.44
C SER A 633 85.91 -8.40 42.21
N ILE A 634 86.95 -9.00 42.68
CA ILE A 634 88.28 -8.42 42.63
C ILE A 634 89.07 -9.02 41.47
N PRO A 635 89.43 -8.25 40.46
CA PRO A 635 90.24 -8.73 39.35
C PRO A 635 91.69 -8.95 39.78
N ASN A 636 92.34 -9.94 39.22
CA ASN A 636 93.70 -10.24 39.40
C ASN A 636 94.64 -9.90 38.21
N VAL A 637 94.00 -9.64 37.06
CA VAL A 637 94.63 -9.28 35.78
C VAL A 637 93.67 -8.43 34.94
N PHE A 638 94.25 -7.50 34.16
CA PHE A 638 93.57 -6.86 33.09
C PHE A 638 94.51 -6.60 31.93
N SER A 639 93.95 -6.49 30.67
CA SER A 639 94.81 -6.45 29.48
C SER A 639 94.29 -5.39 28.47
N PRO A 640 94.70 -4.14 28.63
CA PRO A 640 94.25 -3.04 27.76
C PRO A 640 94.93 -3.10 26.39
N ASN A 641 94.51 -4.11 25.56
CA ASN A 641 95.02 -4.36 24.22
C ASN A 641 94.04 -3.87 23.13
N GLY A 642 92.89 -3.38 23.52
CA GLY A 642 91.83 -2.84 22.60
C GLY A 642 90.92 -3.86 21.96
N ASP A 643 90.87 -5.11 22.48
CA ASP A 643 90.00 -6.18 21.97
C ASP A 643 88.59 -6.13 22.59
N GLY A 644 88.31 -5.23 23.49
CA GLY A 644 87.05 -5.06 24.16
C GLY A 644 86.89 -5.94 25.43
N LEU A 645 87.88 -6.76 25.82
CA LEU A 645 87.89 -7.58 26.99
C LEU A 645 88.99 -7.22 27.98
N ASN A 646 88.58 -6.93 29.22
CA ASN A 646 89.51 -6.52 30.29
C ASN A 646 90.42 -5.32 29.93
N ASP A 647 89.95 -4.44 29.02
CA ASP A 647 90.68 -3.24 28.59
C ASP A 647 90.83 -2.17 29.69
N VAL A 648 90.05 -2.30 30.73
CA VAL A 648 90.09 -1.46 31.92
C VAL A 648 90.19 -2.30 33.17
N LEU A 649 90.69 -1.74 34.23
CA LEU A 649 90.61 -2.42 35.53
C LEU A 649 89.25 -2.42 36.04
N GLU A 650 88.56 -3.54 35.81
CA GLU A 650 87.12 -3.73 36.10
C GLU A 650 86.95 -4.42 37.45
N PHE A 651 86.13 -3.80 38.31
CA PHE A 651 85.59 -4.39 39.52
C PHE A 651 84.09 -4.63 39.28
N PRO A 652 83.69 -5.78 38.83
CA PRO A 652 82.29 -6.04 38.55
C PRO A 652 81.41 -5.71 39.74
N GLY A 653 80.37 -4.86 39.47
CA GLY A 653 79.51 -4.38 40.53
C GLY A 653 79.81 -2.99 41.08
N VAL A 654 81.00 -2.44 40.86
CA VAL A 654 81.33 -1.12 41.36
C VAL A 654 80.49 0.01 40.78
N GLN A 655 80.03 -0.15 39.59
CA GLN A 655 79.14 0.80 38.87
C GLN A 655 77.84 1.08 39.60
N TYR A 656 77.37 0.15 40.44
CA TYR A 656 76.09 0.28 41.19
C TYR A 656 76.23 1.05 42.51
N TYR A 657 77.44 1.46 42.87
CA TYR A 657 77.69 2.21 44.07
C TYR A 657 77.98 3.69 43.73
N ALA A 658 77.35 4.61 44.47
CA ALA A 658 77.43 6.03 44.17
C ALA A 658 78.87 6.57 44.39
N ASN A 659 79.55 6.04 45.39
CA ASN A 659 80.89 6.46 45.77
C ASN A 659 81.82 5.25 45.80
N ALA A 660 82.71 5.14 44.83
CA ALA A 660 83.77 4.12 44.79
C ALA A 660 85.07 4.83 44.56
N GLN A 661 85.93 4.82 45.54
CA GLN A 661 87.20 5.44 45.43
C GLN A 661 88.29 4.38 45.15
N LEU A 662 88.98 4.53 44.05
CA LEU A 662 90.12 3.65 43.69
C LEU A 662 91.43 4.43 43.77
N SER A 663 92.37 3.86 44.48
CA SER A 663 93.81 4.27 44.45
C SER A 663 94.59 3.08 43.97
N VAL A 664 95.53 3.29 43.03
CA VAL A 664 96.44 2.26 42.52
C VAL A 664 97.90 2.69 42.75
N PHE A 665 98.68 1.74 43.21
CA PHE A 665 100.04 1.96 43.62
C PHE A 665 101.03 1.06 42.82
N ASN A 666 102.21 1.54 42.50
CA ASN A 666 103.30 0.74 41.95
C ASN A 666 103.95 -0.13 43.06
N ARG A 667 104.91 -1.02 42.67
CA ARG A 667 105.63 -1.91 43.59
C ARG A 667 106.42 -1.19 44.70
N TRP A 668 106.61 0.13 44.52
CA TRP A 668 107.35 0.97 45.49
C TRP A 668 106.39 1.69 46.46
N GLY A 669 105.05 1.44 46.36
CA GLY A 669 104.04 2.11 47.18
C GLY A 669 103.74 3.55 46.76
N GLN A 670 104.18 3.99 45.56
CA GLN A 670 103.83 5.29 45.03
C GLN A 670 102.46 5.19 44.37
N GLU A 671 101.53 6.09 44.68
CA GLU A 671 100.18 6.20 44.03
C GLU A 671 100.42 6.68 42.60
N ILE A 672 99.87 5.91 41.63
CA ILE A 672 99.97 6.19 40.19
C ILE A 672 98.62 6.52 39.57
N TYR A 673 97.54 6.21 40.25
CA TYR A 673 96.25 6.56 39.85
C TYR A 673 95.33 6.65 41.08
N THR A 674 94.44 7.66 41.05
CA THR A 674 93.35 7.79 42.02
C THR A 674 92.10 8.36 41.37
N ASN A 675 90.96 7.85 41.77
CA ASN A 675 89.67 8.33 41.31
C ASN A 675 88.65 8.19 42.44
N GLY A 676 88.03 9.32 42.85
CA GLY A 676 87.04 9.38 43.95
C GLY A 676 85.64 8.87 43.60
N ASN A 677 85.38 8.60 42.32
CA ASN A 677 84.13 8.01 41.84
C ASN A 677 84.44 7.04 40.70
N TYR A 678 85.10 5.97 41.03
CA TYR A 678 85.56 4.98 40.06
C TYR A 678 84.39 4.15 39.48
N LYS A 679 84.33 4.04 38.14
CA LYS A 679 83.34 3.33 37.37
C LYS A 679 83.95 2.43 36.30
N ASN A 680 84.95 1.68 36.63
CA ASN A 680 85.71 0.79 35.72
C ASN A 680 86.24 1.54 34.49
N THR A 681 87.00 2.62 34.73
CA THR A 681 87.41 3.55 33.65
C THR A 681 88.96 3.62 33.49
N TRP A 682 89.73 2.98 34.36
CA TRP A 682 91.18 3.07 34.26
C TRP A 682 91.77 2.02 33.33
N ASN A 683 92.38 2.46 32.25
CA ASN A 683 92.97 1.64 31.20
C ASN A 683 94.47 1.54 31.25
N ALA A 684 95.06 2.08 32.26
CA ALA A 684 96.46 2.03 32.54
C ALA A 684 97.38 2.40 31.37
N ARG A 685 97.06 3.32 30.46
CA ARG A 685 97.80 3.66 29.23
C ARG A 685 99.23 4.18 29.50
N ASP A 686 99.39 4.88 30.63
CA ASP A 686 100.61 5.61 30.95
C ASP A 686 101.56 4.87 31.89
N VAL A 687 101.28 3.59 32.13
CA VAL A 687 102.06 2.79 33.04
C VAL A 687 102.54 1.48 32.38
N PRO A 688 103.77 0.99 32.65
CA PRO A 688 104.29 -0.25 32.03
C PRO A 688 103.61 -1.51 32.56
N ASP A 689 103.74 -2.62 31.80
CA ASP A 689 103.30 -3.91 32.26
C ASP A 689 103.97 -4.32 33.58
N GLY A 690 103.17 -4.97 34.43
CA GLY A 690 103.63 -5.34 35.74
C GLY A 690 102.52 -5.51 36.76
N THR A 691 102.94 -5.83 37.99
CA THR A 691 101.99 -5.96 39.11
C THR A 691 101.82 -4.61 39.82
N TYR A 692 100.56 -4.23 40.02
CA TYR A 692 100.15 -3.03 40.74
C TYR A 692 99.35 -3.42 41.96
N PHE A 693 99.26 -2.57 42.95
CA PHE A 693 98.42 -2.76 44.14
C PHE A 693 97.37 -1.72 44.14
N PHE A 694 96.19 -2.10 44.55
CA PHE A 694 95.08 -1.18 44.62
C PHE A 694 94.41 -1.16 45.98
N VAL A 695 93.78 -0.09 46.27
CA VAL A 695 92.84 0.11 47.37
C VAL A 695 91.57 0.65 46.78
N LEU A 696 90.49 -0.15 46.84
CA LEU A 696 89.19 0.25 46.44
C LEU A 696 88.32 0.41 47.70
N LYS A 697 87.82 1.61 47.93
CA LYS A 697 86.87 1.92 49.01
C LYS A 697 85.47 2.11 48.43
N VAL A 698 84.53 1.27 48.88
CA VAL A 698 83.19 1.29 48.42
C VAL A 698 82.23 1.08 49.60
N ASP A 699 81.32 2.01 49.83
CA ASP A 699 80.32 1.94 50.87
C ASP A 699 80.87 1.58 52.27
N GLY A 700 81.96 2.19 52.65
CA GLY A 700 82.61 2.00 53.91
C GLY A 700 83.46 0.71 54.03
N LYS A 701 83.49 -0.15 53.03
CA LYS A 701 84.34 -1.34 52.92
C LYS A 701 85.60 -0.99 52.14
N GLU A 702 86.67 -1.55 52.52
CA GLU A 702 87.93 -1.42 51.86
C GLU A 702 88.39 -2.76 51.28
N TYR A 703 88.64 -2.79 49.95
CA TYR A 703 89.17 -3.94 49.23
C TYR A 703 90.63 -3.63 48.82
N THR A 704 91.45 -4.50 49.12
CA THR A 704 92.93 -4.33 48.77
C THR A 704 93.36 -5.58 48.02
N GLY A 705 94.23 -5.39 47.09
CA GLY A 705 94.72 -6.51 46.29
C GLY A 705 95.89 -6.12 45.35
N ALA A 706 96.38 -7.12 44.66
CA ALA A 706 97.32 -6.95 43.56
C ALA A 706 96.67 -7.27 42.26
N VAL A 707 96.90 -6.48 41.21
CA VAL A 707 96.39 -6.73 39.84
C VAL A 707 97.58 -6.69 38.86
N THR A 708 97.60 -7.62 37.92
CA THR A 708 98.63 -7.68 36.90
C THR A 708 98.16 -7.02 35.63
N LEU A 709 98.89 -6.06 35.13
CA LEU A 709 98.71 -5.42 33.83
C LEU A 709 99.56 -6.17 32.80
N LEU A 710 98.84 -6.65 31.72
CA LEU A 710 99.50 -7.30 30.58
C LEU A 710 98.91 -6.69 29.28
N ARG A 711 99.85 -6.39 28.29
CA ARG A 711 99.43 -5.92 26.98
C ARG A 711 99.79 -6.94 25.94
#